data_bb420ba8226845c3ee1358db5a3c5ccf
#
_entry.id   bb420ba8226845c3ee1358db5a3c5ccf
#
_cell.length_a   1.000
_cell.length_b   1.000
_cell.length_c   1.000
_cell.angle_alpha   90.00
_cell.angle_beta   90.00
_cell.angle_gamma   90.00
#
_symmetry.space_group_name_H-M   'P 1'
#
loop_
_entity.id
_entity.type
_entity.pdbx_description
1 polymer ?
#
loop_
_entity_poly.entity_id
_entity_poly.type
_entity_poly.pdbx_seq_one_letter_code
_entity_poly.pdbx_strand_id
1 'polypeptide(L)'
;EMCIRDRNISEAGVRVSVEGNTFSQLNLVNVDCRNVPVLVGYAQSGKKVAGKAKMYRVKEFTYGLVYQDLNDASSFREICEIEPVAKLPVTLGKDLPVLPAMETWVNIRDLGAKGDGETDDTEVFEKAVSLHKNIYVPQGWYRLTRTLKLSPGTKLIGLHPFGTQFLLKESEPAFSGFGVPVPLVESSEGGDDMLNGIGINTGAYNYRAVGCKWMAGERSYLNDVKFVGGHGTLRKPAPNASGQSSYRRDERRISSPSSPVMETGKDMAWDNQYWSLWITNNGGGTIKDVWTASTYAASGLYISETKTPGRIYAMSLEHHVRTEARFHNVANWKIYAFQFEEEGREGPDCYMAEMSNCQNIEMVNVWMYRVIRAFMPKRIGFRIWDCKNITFRNMHNYTQILPVIEFPIYDMNKKLPVYSWDFARLTVSGSEKSLRPSCTVMDKPVKLATGFELASGATTDSKGNIYFCENRLKKIYKWSADTEQITLIADYPWKPFTLATDTQDNLLVIFRYDPQPGYLVNGKQETVVRLPDDNPMYSGWGNSGWSAWGYSFNPDNVDATMKPMPRVVTASMKNIQKVIHPSSRWRGDFDKVVASMPEYSFVAPDGVTIIPDTYDLGRSCALTVTVPGQSEPVYIVNEMNKTTVQLSVGVDGRLTEQGIICPYGQYSNVTDADGNVYV
;
A
#
# COMPACT_ATOMS: atom_id res chain seq x y z
N GLU A 1 -17.78 12.73 12.32
CA GLU A 1 -18.93 12.91 13.22
C GLU A 1 -20.06 13.62 12.47
N MET A 2 -21.08 12.88 12.11
CA MET A 2 -22.32 13.51 11.67
C MET A 2 -23.08 13.95 12.92
N CYS A 3 -23.12 15.25 13.18
CA CYS A 3 -23.89 15.83 14.26
C CYS A 3 -25.36 15.87 13.88
N ILE A 4 -26.10 14.83 14.22
CA ILE A 4 -27.56 14.83 14.10
C ILE A 4 -28.12 15.48 15.36
N ARG A 5 -28.75 16.63 15.19
CA ARG A 5 -29.61 17.25 16.22
C ARG A 5 -31.08 17.02 15.88
N ASP A 6 -31.60 15.92 16.34
CA ASP A 6 -33.00 15.63 16.19
C ASP A 6 -33.83 16.38 17.23
N ARG A 7 -34.75 17.21 16.78
CA ARG A 7 -35.66 17.97 17.62
C ARG A 7 -37.10 17.74 17.16
N ASN A 8 -37.94 17.38 18.13
CA ASN A 8 -39.40 17.25 17.93
C ASN A 8 -39.75 16.25 16.82
N ILE A 9 -39.12 15.09 16.84
CA ILE A 9 -39.41 14.00 15.90
C ILE A 9 -40.68 13.30 16.36
N SER A 10 -41.68 13.22 15.47
CA SER A 10 -42.99 12.64 15.78
C SER A 10 -43.01 11.11 15.71
N GLU A 11 -42.16 10.50 14.87
CA GLU A 11 -42.18 9.04 14.68
C GLU A 11 -40.95 8.38 15.32
N ALA A 12 -39.82 8.44 14.65
CA ALA A 12 -38.56 7.85 15.12
C ALA A 12 -37.37 8.64 14.58
N GLY A 13 -36.29 8.71 15.36
CA GLY A 13 -35.03 9.32 14.93
C GLY A 13 -34.39 8.56 13.78
N VAL A 14 -34.46 7.23 13.82
CA VAL A 14 -34.00 6.33 12.76
C VAL A 14 -35.06 5.29 12.48
N ARG A 15 -35.23 4.92 11.20
CA ARG A 15 -36.11 3.84 10.77
C ARG A 15 -35.33 2.73 10.09
N VAL A 16 -35.40 1.52 10.64
CA VAL A 16 -34.89 0.30 10.05
C VAL A 16 -35.97 -0.29 9.14
N SER A 17 -35.75 -0.23 7.82
CA SER A 17 -36.73 -0.66 6.82
C SER A 17 -36.73 -2.18 6.64
N VAL A 18 -35.54 -2.81 6.64
CA VAL A 18 -35.37 -4.25 6.44
C VAL A 18 -34.67 -4.81 7.68
N GLU A 19 -35.42 -5.65 8.39
CA GLU A 19 -34.93 -6.24 9.64
C GLU A 19 -34.20 -7.56 9.36
N GLY A 20 -33.19 -7.88 10.17
CA GLY A 20 -32.41 -9.11 10.05
C GLY A 20 -31.52 -9.18 8.81
N ASN A 21 -31.43 -8.14 8.02
CA ASN A 21 -30.52 -8.10 6.89
C ASN A 21 -29.07 -8.01 7.38
N THR A 22 -28.28 -9.03 7.10
CA THR A 22 -26.87 -9.13 7.53
C THR A 22 -25.97 -8.08 6.90
N PHE A 23 -26.41 -7.41 5.83
CA PHE A 23 -25.72 -6.27 5.23
C PHE A 23 -26.07 -4.93 5.88
N SER A 24 -27.01 -4.92 6.82
CA SER A 24 -27.32 -3.69 7.57
C SER A 24 -26.17 -3.31 8.47
N GLN A 25 -25.77 -2.05 8.39
CA GLN A 25 -24.68 -1.51 9.17
C GLN A 25 -25.09 -0.13 9.70
N LEU A 26 -25.75 -0.11 10.84
CA LEU A 26 -26.18 1.13 11.47
C LEU A 26 -25.41 1.35 12.76
N ASN A 27 -24.72 2.47 12.85
CA ASN A 27 -24.04 2.91 14.05
C ASN A 27 -24.42 4.36 14.39
N LEU A 28 -24.86 4.59 15.63
CA LEU A 28 -25.01 5.91 16.22
C LEU A 28 -24.10 5.95 17.44
N VAL A 29 -23.14 6.86 17.44
CA VAL A 29 -22.16 6.97 18.54
C VAL A 29 -22.06 8.43 18.97
N ASN A 30 -22.21 8.67 20.27
CA ASN A 30 -22.19 10.02 20.86
C ASN A 30 -23.23 10.97 20.24
N VAL A 31 -24.46 10.48 20.05
CA VAL A 31 -25.57 11.27 19.49
C VAL A 31 -26.41 11.86 20.62
N ASP A 32 -26.54 13.17 20.62
CA ASP A 32 -27.38 13.91 21.58
C ASP A 32 -28.79 14.09 21.04
N CYS A 33 -29.80 13.65 21.80
CA CYS A 33 -31.19 13.70 21.43
C CYS A 33 -32.00 14.59 22.38
N ARG A 34 -32.92 15.42 21.80
CA ARG A 34 -33.90 16.21 22.56
C ARG A 34 -35.28 16.05 21.98
N ASN A 35 -36.25 15.66 22.79
CA ASN A 35 -37.63 15.42 22.38
C ASN A 35 -37.73 14.38 21.25
N VAL A 36 -36.96 13.31 21.34
CA VAL A 36 -37.00 12.15 20.46
C VAL A 36 -37.48 10.96 21.25
N PRO A 37 -38.81 10.74 21.35
CA PRO A 37 -39.38 9.69 22.22
C PRO A 37 -39.05 8.27 21.71
N VAL A 38 -38.88 8.10 20.42
CA VAL A 38 -38.43 6.85 19.80
C VAL A 38 -37.12 7.09 19.08
N LEU A 39 -36.05 6.46 19.56
CA LEU A 39 -34.75 6.57 18.90
C LEU A 39 -34.73 5.78 17.59
N VAL A 40 -35.15 4.50 17.62
CA VAL A 40 -35.17 3.63 16.44
C VAL A 40 -36.52 2.95 16.34
N GLY A 41 -37.12 3.03 15.17
CA GLY A 41 -38.35 2.31 14.81
C GLY A 41 -38.07 1.24 13.76
N TYR A 42 -38.61 0.05 13.94
CA TYR A 42 -38.49 -1.07 13.03
C TYR A 42 -39.75 -1.20 12.17
N ALA A 43 -39.60 -1.15 10.87
CA ALA A 43 -40.73 -1.06 9.95
C ALA A 43 -41.54 -2.36 9.81
N GLN A 44 -40.90 -3.51 9.93
CA GLN A 44 -41.56 -4.79 9.72
C GLN A 44 -42.20 -5.33 11.01
N SER A 45 -41.45 -5.32 12.11
CA SER A 45 -41.94 -5.83 13.41
C SER A 45 -42.74 -4.83 14.21
N GLY A 46 -42.63 -3.55 13.89
CA GLY A 46 -43.18 -2.47 14.72
C GLY A 46 -42.43 -2.25 16.03
N LYS A 47 -41.36 -2.96 16.29
CA LYS A 47 -40.49 -2.76 17.47
C LYS A 47 -40.00 -1.32 17.52
N LYS A 48 -39.88 -0.79 18.73
CA LYS A 48 -39.37 0.57 19.00
C LYS A 48 -38.28 0.52 20.06
N VAL A 49 -37.21 1.23 19.84
CA VAL A 49 -36.22 1.57 20.87
C VAL A 49 -36.56 2.95 21.39
N ALA A 50 -37.05 3.01 22.64
CA ALA A 50 -37.45 4.27 23.22
C ALA A 50 -36.28 5.12 23.69
N GLY A 51 -36.40 6.42 23.58
CA GLY A 51 -35.53 7.36 24.25
C GLY A 51 -35.73 7.27 25.78
N LYS A 52 -34.67 7.38 26.56
CA LYS A 52 -34.72 7.20 28.02
C LYS A 52 -35.18 8.44 28.81
N ALA A 53 -35.22 9.61 28.16
CA ALA A 53 -35.62 10.88 28.78
C ALA A 53 -35.95 11.94 27.74
N LYS A 54 -36.42 13.12 28.16
CA LYS A 54 -36.61 14.30 27.29
C LYS A 54 -35.28 14.72 26.60
N MET A 55 -34.16 14.58 27.31
CA MET A 55 -32.79 14.76 26.78
C MET A 55 -31.95 13.54 27.16
N TYR A 56 -31.28 12.98 26.18
CA TYR A 56 -30.44 11.82 26.40
C TYR A 56 -29.30 11.79 25.37
N ARG A 57 -28.26 11.05 25.71
CA ARG A 57 -27.15 10.73 24.82
C ARG A 57 -27.19 9.26 24.47
N VAL A 58 -27.12 8.97 23.18
CA VAL A 58 -26.81 7.63 22.66
C VAL A 58 -25.31 7.49 22.72
N LYS A 59 -24.80 6.74 23.70
CA LYS A 59 -23.37 6.40 23.72
C LYS A 59 -23.02 5.52 22.55
N GLU A 60 -23.82 4.47 22.36
CA GLU A 60 -23.72 3.57 21.22
C GLU A 60 -25.08 2.97 20.89
N PHE A 61 -25.41 2.98 19.61
CA PHE A 61 -26.42 2.10 19.02
C PHE A 61 -25.80 1.46 17.79
N THR A 62 -25.69 0.13 17.81
CA THR A 62 -25.16 -0.65 16.68
C THR A 62 -26.17 -1.72 16.30
N TYR A 63 -26.51 -1.79 15.00
CA TYR A 63 -27.41 -2.81 14.46
C TYR A 63 -26.80 -3.41 13.20
N GLY A 64 -26.55 -4.72 13.23
CA GLY A 64 -25.93 -5.45 12.14
C GLY A 64 -25.00 -6.56 12.63
N LEU A 65 -24.13 -7.02 11.76
CA LEU A 65 -23.15 -8.05 12.07
C LEU A 65 -22.04 -7.50 12.95
N VAL A 66 -21.77 -8.16 14.06
CA VAL A 66 -20.78 -7.72 15.06
C VAL A 66 -19.81 -8.84 15.39
N TYR A 67 -18.54 -8.51 15.36
CA TYR A 67 -17.45 -9.25 15.97
C TYR A 67 -17.12 -8.59 17.32
N GLN A 68 -17.29 -9.28 18.43
CA GLN A 68 -16.97 -8.76 19.75
C GLN A 68 -15.46 -8.60 19.95
N ASP A 69 -14.70 -9.53 19.41
CA ASP A 69 -13.27 -9.41 19.25
C ASP A 69 -12.84 -9.99 17.90
N LEU A 70 -11.65 -9.66 17.47
CA LEU A 70 -11.06 -10.05 16.19
C LEU A 70 -11.13 -11.57 15.93
N ASN A 71 -11.07 -12.38 16.99
CA ASN A 71 -11.06 -13.84 16.92
C ASN A 71 -12.41 -14.50 17.21
N ASP A 72 -13.45 -13.71 17.42
CA ASP A 72 -14.78 -14.23 17.71
C ASP A 72 -15.54 -14.58 16.42
N ALA A 73 -16.52 -15.45 16.56
CA ALA A 73 -17.52 -15.62 15.52
C ALA A 73 -18.42 -14.37 15.45
N SER A 74 -18.74 -13.96 14.22
CA SER A 74 -19.70 -12.86 14.04
C SER A 74 -21.11 -13.28 14.45
N SER A 75 -21.87 -12.32 14.96
CA SER A 75 -23.29 -12.50 15.22
C SER A 75 -24.07 -11.23 14.91
N PHE A 76 -25.28 -11.40 14.40
CA PHE A 76 -26.17 -10.26 14.18
C PHE A 76 -26.67 -9.74 15.52
N ARG A 77 -26.46 -8.45 15.80
CA ARG A 77 -26.76 -7.84 17.11
C ARG A 77 -27.42 -6.49 17.00
N GLU A 78 -28.18 -6.17 18.04
CA GLU A 78 -28.58 -4.83 18.42
C GLU A 78 -27.86 -4.49 19.73
N ILE A 79 -27.01 -3.49 19.72
CA ILE A 79 -26.35 -2.95 20.89
C ILE A 79 -26.93 -1.56 21.14
N CYS A 80 -27.36 -1.27 22.36
CA CYS A 80 -28.03 -0.02 22.67
C CYS A 80 -27.63 0.48 24.05
N GLU A 81 -26.80 1.54 24.07
CA GLU A 81 -26.37 2.22 25.28
C GLU A 81 -26.84 3.68 25.24
N ILE A 82 -27.85 3.98 26.06
CA ILE A 82 -28.45 5.31 26.15
C ILE A 82 -28.40 5.77 27.60
N GLU A 83 -27.96 7.00 27.80
CA GLU A 83 -27.97 7.65 29.13
C GLU A 83 -28.80 8.94 29.10
N PRO A 84 -29.67 9.17 30.13
CA PRO A 84 -30.28 10.46 30.33
C PRO A 84 -29.24 11.53 30.63
N VAL A 85 -29.45 12.74 30.12
CA VAL A 85 -28.58 13.90 30.41
C VAL A 85 -29.41 15.07 30.91
N ALA A 86 -28.92 15.79 31.89
CA ALA A 86 -29.62 16.94 32.46
C ALA A 86 -29.61 18.16 31.50
N LYS A 87 -28.56 18.25 30.68
CA LYS A 87 -28.37 19.36 29.76
C LYS A 87 -27.58 18.87 28.52
N LEU A 88 -28.01 19.31 27.34
CA LEU A 88 -27.26 19.14 26.12
C LEU A 88 -26.34 20.33 25.87
N PRO A 89 -25.23 20.16 25.16
CA PRO A 89 -24.40 21.26 24.73
C PRO A 89 -25.22 22.30 23.96
N VAL A 90 -25.00 23.56 24.25
CA VAL A 90 -25.68 24.66 23.53
C VAL A 90 -25.14 24.78 22.09
N THR A 91 -23.86 24.61 21.96
CA THR A 91 -23.15 24.57 20.69
C THR A 91 -22.28 23.32 20.64
N LEU A 92 -22.20 22.72 19.47
CA LEU A 92 -21.17 21.70 19.24
C LEU A 92 -19.82 22.41 19.12
N GLY A 93 -18.81 21.84 19.76
CA GLY A 93 -17.45 22.29 19.56
C GLY A 93 -17.11 22.25 18.06
N LYS A 94 -16.45 23.28 17.55
CA LYS A 94 -15.86 23.22 16.23
C LYS A 94 -14.57 22.41 16.38
N ASP A 95 -14.53 21.26 15.80
CA ASP A 95 -13.36 20.38 15.81
C ASP A 95 -12.50 20.52 14.56
N LEU A 96 -12.95 21.32 13.58
CA LEU A 96 -12.17 21.68 12.41
C LEU A 96 -11.47 23.02 12.63
N PRO A 97 -10.17 23.12 12.39
CA PRO A 97 -9.47 24.39 12.37
C PRO A 97 -10.07 25.36 11.35
N VAL A 98 -10.01 26.63 11.66
CA VAL A 98 -10.55 27.69 10.80
C VAL A 98 -9.36 28.37 10.09
N LEU A 99 -9.56 28.73 8.83
CA LEU A 99 -8.59 29.54 8.11
C LEU A 99 -8.40 30.89 8.81
N PRO A 100 -7.18 31.43 8.83
CA PRO A 100 -6.94 32.77 9.35
C PRO A 100 -7.71 33.82 8.54
N ALA A 101 -7.94 34.98 9.12
CA ALA A 101 -8.64 36.07 8.45
C ALA A 101 -7.88 36.50 7.19
N MET A 102 -8.60 36.69 6.08
CA MET A 102 -8.01 36.90 4.74
C MET A 102 -7.11 38.13 4.66
N GLU A 103 -7.39 39.16 5.40
CA GLU A 103 -6.61 40.40 5.49
C GLU A 103 -5.22 40.19 6.10
N THR A 104 -4.99 39.04 6.71
CA THR A 104 -3.68 38.66 7.24
C THR A 104 -2.84 37.84 6.26
N TRP A 105 -3.38 37.54 5.08
CA TRP A 105 -2.70 36.69 4.10
C TRP A 105 -1.71 37.49 3.27
N VAL A 106 -0.51 36.97 3.13
CA VAL A 106 0.51 37.52 2.23
C VAL A 106 0.52 36.71 0.95
N ASN A 107 0.32 37.38 -0.17
CA ASN A 107 0.31 36.73 -1.47
C ASN A 107 1.76 36.41 -1.90
N ILE A 108 2.06 35.14 -2.14
CA ILE A 108 3.40 34.69 -2.52
C ILE A 108 3.90 35.32 -3.84
N ARG A 109 3.00 35.72 -4.75
CA ARG A 109 3.37 36.39 -6.00
C ARG A 109 3.91 37.78 -5.76
N ASP A 110 3.41 38.47 -4.75
CA ASP A 110 3.92 39.80 -4.36
C ASP A 110 5.34 39.72 -3.78
N LEU A 111 5.73 38.51 -3.34
CA LEU A 111 7.09 38.22 -2.88
C LEU A 111 8.01 37.73 -4.00
N GLY A 112 7.48 37.59 -5.24
CA GLY A 112 8.26 37.28 -6.43
C GLY A 112 8.07 35.89 -7.02
N ALA A 113 7.24 35.01 -6.43
CA ALA A 113 6.98 33.69 -6.98
C ALA A 113 6.28 33.77 -8.34
N LYS A 114 6.68 32.93 -9.28
CA LYS A 114 6.13 32.91 -10.64
C LYS A 114 4.99 31.93 -10.81
N GLY A 115 5.09 30.74 -10.26
CA GLY A 115 4.05 29.70 -10.39
C GLY A 115 3.77 29.33 -11.85
N ASP A 116 4.77 29.40 -12.73
CA ASP A 116 4.69 29.08 -14.16
C ASP A 116 5.05 27.62 -14.46
N GLY A 117 5.52 26.88 -13.43
CA GLY A 117 5.98 25.49 -13.50
C GLY A 117 7.39 25.32 -14.05
N GLU A 118 8.10 26.38 -14.38
CA GLU A 118 9.45 26.38 -14.95
C GLU A 118 10.44 27.08 -14.04
N THR A 119 10.09 28.27 -13.57
CA THR A 119 10.93 29.06 -12.65
C THR A 119 11.05 28.33 -11.30
N ASP A 120 12.25 28.29 -10.77
CA ASP A 120 12.47 27.79 -9.41
C ASP A 120 11.98 28.82 -8.39
N ASP A 121 10.87 28.51 -7.75
CA ASP A 121 10.24 29.35 -6.74
C ASP A 121 10.72 29.02 -5.30
N THR A 122 11.66 28.07 -5.13
CA THR A 122 12.05 27.54 -3.81
C THR A 122 12.50 28.63 -2.86
N GLU A 123 13.41 29.49 -3.26
CA GLU A 123 13.95 30.54 -2.38
C GLU A 123 12.87 31.54 -1.94
N VAL A 124 11.93 31.85 -2.82
CA VAL A 124 10.82 32.73 -2.51
C VAL A 124 9.93 32.11 -1.42
N PHE A 125 9.61 30.82 -1.54
CA PHE A 125 8.84 30.11 -0.52
C PHE A 125 9.62 29.99 0.80
N GLU A 126 10.89 29.64 0.78
CA GLU A 126 11.71 29.57 2.00
C GLU A 126 11.75 30.90 2.75
N LYS A 127 11.95 31.98 2.03
CA LYS A 127 11.90 33.30 2.59
C LYS A 127 10.51 33.67 3.13
N ALA A 128 9.46 33.33 2.38
CA ALA A 128 8.08 33.59 2.79
C ALA A 128 7.73 32.86 4.09
N VAL A 129 8.03 31.57 4.23
CA VAL A 129 7.72 30.79 5.44
C VAL A 129 8.58 31.20 6.65
N SER A 130 9.73 31.84 6.42
CA SER A 130 10.54 32.37 7.50
C SER A 130 10.02 33.69 8.06
N LEU A 131 9.37 34.52 7.24
CA LEU A 131 8.92 35.86 7.57
C LEU A 131 7.42 35.97 7.87
N HIS A 132 6.61 35.12 7.25
CA HIS A 132 5.16 35.23 7.30
C HIS A 132 4.52 33.94 7.77
N LYS A 133 3.41 34.05 8.53
CA LYS A 133 2.67 32.89 9.02
C LYS A 133 1.55 32.47 8.09
N ASN A 134 0.85 33.44 7.48
CA ASN A 134 -0.31 33.18 6.64
C ASN A 134 0.03 33.54 5.19
N ILE A 135 0.30 32.54 4.37
CA ILE A 135 0.79 32.72 3.00
C ILE A 135 -0.27 32.22 2.05
N TYR A 136 -0.81 33.13 1.25
CA TYR A 136 -1.72 32.82 0.16
C TYR A 136 -0.92 32.39 -1.07
N VAL A 137 -1.26 31.23 -1.60
CA VAL A 137 -0.65 30.64 -2.79
C VAL A 137 -1.70 30.63 -3.90
N PRO A 138 -1.74 31.64 -4.79
CA PRO A 138 -2.71 31.71 -5.88
C PRO A 138 -2.55 30.55 -6.86
N GLN A 139 -3.52 30.44 -7.78
CA GLN A 139 -3.44 29.52 -8.89
C GLN A 139 -2.09 29.63 -9.60
N GLY A 140 -1.40 28.52 -9.72
CA GLY A 140 -0.08 28.43 -10.34
C GLY A 140 0.56 27.08 -10.05
N TRP A 141 1.62 26.78 -10.79
CA TRP A 141 2.39 25.57 -10.63
C TRP A 141 3.80 25.96 -10.20
N TYR A 142 4.04 25.90 -8.90
CA TYR A 142 5.24 26.39 -8.27
C TYR A 142 6.29 25.29 -8.24
N ARG A 143 7.32 25.44 -9.08
CA ARG A 143 8.42 24.49 -9.11
C ARG A 143 9.29 24.69 -7.89
N LEU A 144 9.60 23.59 -7.21
CA LEU A 144 10.55 23.53 -6.11
C LEU A 144 11.70 22.59 -6.49
N THR A 145 12.90 22.86 -6.01
CA THR A 145 14.10 22.06 -6.30
C THR A 145 14.69 21.41 -5.06
N ARG A 146 14.13 21.71 -3.88
CA ARG A 146 14.51 21.11 -2.60
C ARG A 146 13.34 21.15 -1.62
N THR A 147 13.48 20.49 -0.48
CA THR A 147 12.46 20.44 0.56
C THR A 147 12.05 21.84 1.04
N LEU A 148 10.76 22.13 0.96
CA LEU A 148 10.18 23.30 1.63
C LEU A 148 9.87 22.94 3.09
N LYS A 149 10.68 23.45 4.01
CA LYS A 149 10.49 23.29 5.46
C LYS A 149 9.65 24.41 6.01
N LEU A 150 8.52 24.07 6.63
CA LEU A 150 7.63 25.05 7.24
C LEU A 150 8.17 25.50 8.60
N SER A 151 8.11 26.78 8.87
CA SER A 151 8.32 27.31 10.22
C SER A 151 7.10 27.04 11.10
N PRO A 152 7.26 26.86 12.43
CA PRO A 152 6.13 26.58 13.31
C PRO A 152 4.99 27.60 13.17
N GLY A 153 3.78 27.10 12.94
CA GLY A 153 2.59 27.90 12.76
C GLY A 153 2.40 28.47 11.35
N THR A 154 3.18 28.02 10.37
CA THR A 154 3.00 28.41 8.96
C THR A 154 1.69 27.86 8.41
N LYS A 155 0.94 28.69 7.73
CA LYS A 155 -0.30 28.35 7.03
C LYS A 155 -0.14 28.67 5.55
N LEU A 156 -0.03 27.63 4.73
CA LEU A 156 -0.02 27.72 3.27
C LEU A 156 -1.45 27.52 2.78
N ILE A 157 -1.99 28.51 2.11
CA ILE A 157 -3.41 28.59 1.74
C ILE A 157 -3.52 28.74 0.24
N GLY A 158 -3.78 27.62 -0.45
CA GLY A 158 -4.29 27.59 -1.82
C GLY A 158 -5.81 27.56 -1.83
N LEU A 159 -6.41 27.75 -2.99
CA LEU A 159 -7.85 27.72 -3.14
C LEU A 159 -8.37 26.45 -3.80
N HIS A 160 -7.52 25.78 -4.58
CA HIS A 160 -7.91 24.55 -5.29
C HIS A 160 -6.67 23.72 -5.65
N PRO A 161 -6.58 22.47 -5.23
CA PRO A 161 -5.34 21.69 -5.33
C PRO A 161 -4.93 21.34 -6.77
N PHE A 162 -5.85 21.33 -7.73
CA PHE A 162 -5.48 21.14 -9.13
C PHE A 162 -5.03 22.44 -9.81
N GLY A 163 -5.46 23.56 -9.28
CA GLY A 163 -5.06 24.87 -9.79
C GLY A 163 -3.80 25.41 -9.12
N THR A 164 -3.53 25.00 -7.89
CA THR A 164 -2.37 25.45 -7.10
C THR A 164 -1.52 24.23 -6.75
N GLN A 165 -0.36 24.10 -7.37
CA GLN A 165 0.48 22.91 -7.16
C GLN A 165 1.93 23.27 -6.80
N PHE A 166 2.50 22.54 -5.87
CA PHE A 166 3.94 22.39 -5.74
C PHE A 166 4.41 21.23 -6.61
N LEU A 167 5.48 21.45 -7.34
CA LEU A 167 5.92 20.48 -8.33
C LEU A 167 7.44 20.31 -8.35
N LEU A 168 7.89 19.07 -8.49
CA LEU A 168 9.24 18.71 -8.87
C LEU A 168 9.30 18.47 -10.38
N LYS A 169 10.40 18.84 -11.01
CA LYS A 169 10.72 18.31 -12.34
C LYS A 169 11.10 16.84 -12.27
N GLU A 170 11.03 16.16 -13.39
CA GLU A 170 11.55 14.79 -13.52
C GLU A 170 13.05 14.76 -13.21
N SER A 171 13.48 13.76 -12.46
CA SER A 171 14.89 13.58 -12.06
C SER A 171 15.50 14.79 -11.37
N GLU A 172 14.75 15.48 -10.51
CA GLU A 172 15.27 16.60 -9.73
C GLU A 172 16.42 16.13 -8.82
N PRO A 173 17.63 16.70 -8.91
CA PRO A 173 18.84 16.15 -8.28
C PRO A 173 18.70 15.87 -6.77
N ALA A 174 18.01 16.72 -6.03
CA ALA A 174 17.83 16.55 -4.59
C ALA A 174 16.92 15.35 -4.21
N PHE A 175 16.09 14.87 -5.13
CA PHE A 175 15.07 13.84 -4.90
C PHE A 175 15.32 12.57 -5.68
N SER A 176 16.19 12.60 -6.68
CA SER A 176 16.56 11.45 -7.50
C SER A 176 17.67 10.61 -6.87
N GLY A 177 18.04 9.53 -7.53
CA GLY A 177 19.08 8.61 -7.08
C GLY A 177 18.66 7.73 -5.93
N PHE A 178 19.65 7.15 -5.25
CA PHE A 178 19.45 6.21 -4.15
C PHE A 178 19.65 6.88 -2.79
N GLY A 179 18.85 6.52 -1.81
CA GLY A 179 19.05 6.97 -0.43
C GLY A 179 17.77 7.09 0.38
N VAL A 180 17.88 7.78 1.52
CA VAL A 180 16.76 8.00 2.43
C VAL A 180 15.66 8.86 1.80
N PRO A 181 14.41 8.74 2.28
CA PRO A 181 13.30 9.56 1.79
C PRO A 181 13.57 11.06 1.99
N VAL A 182 13.18 11.85 1.01
CA VAL A 182 13.30 13.31 1.00
C VAL A 182 11.92 13.92 0.73
N PRO A 183 11.32 14.64 1.67
CA PRO A 183 10.00 15.24 1.46
C PRO A 183 10.06 16.51 0.60
N LEU A 184 9.06 16.70 -0.26
CA LEU A 184 8.87 17.96 -0.97
C LEU A 184 8.40 19.07 0.00
N VAL A 185 7.43 18.73 0.86
CA VAL A 185 6.98 19.62 1.94
C VAL A 185 7.23 18.92 3.28
N GLU A 186 7.85 19.62 4.21
CA GLU A 186 8.10 19.14 5.57
C GLU A 186 7.52 20.13 6.58
N SER A 187 6.58 19.67 7.42
CA SER A 187 6.02 20.50 8.48
C SER A 187 7.02 20.68 9.64
N SER A 188 6.78 21.68 10.48
CA SER A 188 7.48 21.80 11.75
C SER A 188 7.11 20.67 12.72
N GLU A 189 7.98 20.34 13.66
CA GLU A 189 7.68 19.39 14.72
C GLU A 189 6.78 20.03 15.80
N GLY A 190 5.65 19.38 16.10
CA GLY A 190 4.73 19.82 17.15
C GLY A 190 3.99 21.14 16.88
N GLY A 191 4.24 21.78 15.74
CA GLY A 191 3.61 23.05 15.36
C GLY A 191 2.11 22.93 15.05
N ASP A 192 1.46 24.07 14.87
CA ASP A 192 0.07 24.18 14.41
C ASP A 192 0.01 24.62 12.92
N ASP A 193 0.83 23.97 12.12
CA ASP A 193 0.95 24.24 10.68
C ASP A 193 -0.34 23.91 9.94
N MET A 194 -0.56 24.57 8.81
CA MET A 194 -1.70 24.31 7.95
C MET A 194 -1.27 24.24 6.48
N LEU A 195 -1.80 23.24 5.79
CA LEU A 195 -1.72 23.12 4.33
C LEU A 195 -3.12 22.96 3.80
N ASN A 196 -3.59 23.91 2.99
CA ASN A 196 -4.96 23.96 2.52
C ASN A 196 -5.04 24.21 1.03
N GLY A 197 -5.84 23.44 0.30
CA GLY A 197 -6.16 23.67 -1.10
C GLY A 197 -4.95 23.60 -2.06
N ILE A 198 -3.98 22.71 -1.77
CA ILE A 198 -2.72 22.62 -2.50
C ILE A 198 -2.53 21.21 -3.05
N GLY A 199 -2.15 21.14 -4.32
CA GLY A 199 -1.68 19.93 -4.98
C GLY A 199 -0.18 19.72 -4.79
N ILE A 200 0.24 18.46 -4.65
CA ILE A 200 1.64 18.08 -4.53
C ILE A 200 1.97 17.09 -5.63
N ASN A 201 2.88 17.46 -6.51
CA ASN A 201 3.34 16.65 -7.64
C ASN A 201 4.84 16.40 -7.50
N THR A 202 5.20 15.19 -7.18
CA THR A 202 6.60 14.81 -6.94
C THR A 202 7.40 14.50 -8.20
N GLY A 203 6.81 14.63 -9.38
CA GLY A 203 7.51 14.38 -10.65
C GLY A 203 8.01 12.94 -10.82
N ALA A 204 8.26 12.53 -12.04
CA ALA A 204 8.80 11.20 -12.34
C ALA A 204 10.29 11.09 -11.97
N TYR A 205 10.75 9.85 -11.74
CA TYR A 205 12.16 9.50 -11.50
C TYR A 205 12.80 10.17 -10.27
N ASN A 206 12.00 10.68 -9.37
CA ASN A 206 12.44 11.24 -8.09
C ASN A 206 12.31 10.16 -7.00
N TYR A 207 13.13 9.12 -7.07
CA TYR A 207 12.99 7.87 -6.30
C TYR A 207 13.04 8.06 -4.79
N ARG A 208 13.62 9.15 -4.32
CA ARG A 208 13.69 9.48 -2.90
C ARG A 208 12.52 10.34 -2.41
N ALA A 209 11.65 10.78 -3.31
CA ALA A 209 10.61 11.72 -2.95
C ALA A 209 9.57 11.14 -2.00
N VAL A 210 9.16 11.98 -1.06
CA VAL A 210 7.94 11.90 -0.26
C VAL A 210 7.15 13.16 -0.59
N GLY A 211 5.85 13.04 -0.84
CA GLY A 211 5.06 14.22 -1.17
C GLY A 211 5.02 15.21 0.00
N CYS A 212 4.58 14.76 1.16
CA CYS A 212 4.55 15.57 2.37
C CYS A 212 4.96 14.74 3.60
N LYS A 213 5.91 15.24 4.38
CA LYS A 213 6.24 14.71 5.71
C LYS A 213 5.63 15.62 6.77
N TRP A 214 4.69 15.07 7.54
CA TRP A 214 3.92 15.82 8.51
C TRP A 214 4.28 15.43 9.94
N MET A 215 4.85 16.37 10.67
CA MET A 215 5.27 16.22 12.07
C MET A 215 4.58 17.24 12.97
N ALA A 216 3.67 18.03 12.41
CA ALA A 216 2.94 19.06 13.14
C ALA A 216 1.97 18.44 14.16
N GLY A 217 1.69 19.16 15.23
CA GLY A 217 0.98 18.68 16.41
C GLY A 217 -0.54 18.58 16.27
N GLU A 218 -1.22 18.36 17.40
CA GLU A 218 -2.67 18.07 17.45
C GLU A 218 -3.55 19.19 16.85
N ARG A 219 -3.08 20.44 16.84
CA ARG A 219 -3.85 21.58 16.28
C ARG A 219 -3.56 21.88 14.82
N SER A 220 -2.72 21.10 14.20
CA SER A 220 -2.37 21.25 12.78
C SER A 220 -3.51 20.84 11.85
N TYR A 221 -3.44 21.27 10.59
CA TYR A 221 -4.51 21.04 9.63
C TYR A 221 -4.01 20.80 8.21
N LEU A 222 -4.29 19.61 7.69
CA LEU A 222 -4.22 19.29 6.26
C LEU A 222 -5.64 19.27 5.70
N ASN A 223 -5.97 20.16 4.78
CA ASN A 223 -7.29 20.24 4.19
C ASN A 223 -7.24 20.41 2.69
N ASP A 224 -8.04 19.62 1.97
CA ASP A 224 -8.13 19.65 0.52
C ASP A 224 -6.75 19.59 -0.15
N VAL A 225 -5.95 18.61 0.27
CA VAL A 225 -4.63 18.33 -0.31
C VAL A 225 -4.74 17.16 -1.25
N LYS A 226 -4.26 17.34 -2.49
CA LYS A 226 -4.24 16.27 -3.50
C LYS A 226 -2.80 15.96 -3.88
N PHE A 227 -2.45 14.68 -3.77
CA PHE A 227 -1.19 14.20 -4.30
C PHE A 227 -1.44 13.78 -5.75
N VAL A 228 -0.74 14.41 -6.66
CA VAL A 228 -1.02 14.35 -8.09
C VAL A 228 0.23 14.02 -8.89
N GLY A 229 0.08 13.74 -10.17
CA GLY A 229 1.14 13.25 -11.04
C GLY A 229 0.91 11.78 -11.37
N GLY A 230 1.95 11.04 -11.67
CA GLY A 230 1.83 9.62 -11.98
C GLY A 230 0.89 9.31 -13.14
N HIS A 231 0.27 8.15 -13.10
CA HIS A 231 -0.45 7.59 -14.25
C HIS A 231 -1.93 8.00 -14.36
N GLY A 232 -2.49 8.74 -13.46
CA GLY A 232 -3.93 9.03 -13.50
C GLY A 232 -4.34 10.47 -13.24
N THR A 233 -3.44 11.31 -12.80
CA THR A 233 -3.75 12.67 -12.42
C THR A 233 -3.05 13.74 -13.26
N LEU A 234 -3.48 14.98 -13.09
CA LEU A 234 -3.11 16.11 -13.95
C LEU A 234 -1.62 16.46 -13.82
N ARG A 235 -0.94 16.40 -14.94
CA ARG A 235 0.34 17.08 -15.14
C ARG A 235 0.10 18.49 -15.69
N LYS A 236 1.15 19.29 -15.72
CA LYS A 236 1.12 20.60 -16.38
C LYS A 236 0.70 20.44 -17.85
N PRO A 237 -0.34 21.10 -18.33
CA PRO A 237 -0.67 21.12 -19.75
C PRO A 237 0.51 21.68 -20.55
N ALA A 238 0.79 21.08 -21.70
CA ALA A 238 1.73 21.70 -22.64
C ALA A 238 1.27 23.11 -22.98
N PRO A 239 2.17 24.09 -23.14
CA PRO A 239 1.79 25.49 -23.35
C PRO A 239 0.82 25.74 -24.52
N ASN A 240 0.76 24.83 -25.47
CA ASN A 240 -0.09 24.93 -26.67
C ASN A 240 -1.17 23.83 -26.75
N ALA A 241 -1.41 23.10 -25.69
CA ALA A 241 -2.45 22.07 -25.70
C ALA A 241 -3.83 22.73 -25.62
N SER A 242 -4.49 22.84 -26.75
CA SER A 242 -5.93 23.08 -26.79
C SER A 242 -6.63 21.89 -26.15
N GLY A 243 -6.79 21.97 -24.84
CA GLY A 243 -7.64 21.10 -24.05
C GLY A 243 -7.62 19.61 -24.35
N GLN A 244 -7.09 18.85 -23.49
CA GLN A 244 -7.56 17.51 -23.10
C GLN A 244 -6.98 16.24 -23.69
N SER A 245 -6.58 16.12 -24.94
CA SER A 245 -6.59 14.72 -25.42
C SER A 245 -5.24 14.07 -25.66
N SER A 246 -4.23 14.79 -26.06
CA SER A 246 -2.94 14.19 -26.40
C SER A 246 -2.15 13.74 -25.16
N TYR A 247 -2.22 14.54 -24.17
CA TYR A 247 -1.52 14.39 -22.92
C TYR A 247 -1.95 13.13 -22.11
N ARG A 248 -3.24 12.92 -21.93
CA ARG A 248 -3.75 11.72 -21.25
C ARG A 248 -3.55 10.44 -22.05
N ARG A 249 -3.46 10.58 -23.38
CA ARG A 249 -3.32 9.42 -24.26
C ARG A 249 -1.92 8.84 -24.20
N ASP A 250 -0.90 9.68 -24.16
CA ASP A 250 0.48 9.25 -24.10
C ASP A 250 0.83 8.66 -22.73
N GLU A 251 0.33 9.24 -21.66
CA GLU A 251 0.48 8.68 -20.33
C GLU A 251 -0.28 7.37 -20.12
N ARG A 252 -1.48 7.24 -20.66
CA ARG A 252 -2.21 5.96 -20.62
C ARG A 252 -1.48 4.85 -21.36
N ARG A 253 -0.73 5.16 -22.40
CA ARG A 253 0.12 4.18 -23.09
C ARG A 253 1.30 3.75 -22.23
N ILE A 254 1.89 4.70 -21.54
CA ILE A 254 3.03 4.47 -20.66
C ILE A 254 2.63 3.70 -19.40
N SER A 255 1.42 3.88 -18.90
CA SER A 255 0.94 3.31 -17.66
C SER A 255 0.13 2.02 -17.79
N SER A 256 -0.08 1.50 -18.99
CA SER A 256 -0.84 0.25 -19.16
C SER A 256 0.03 -0.98 -18.93
N PRO A 257 -0.30 -1.85 -17.96
CA PRO A 257 0.41 -3.13 -17.78
C PRO A 257 0.41 -4.03 -19.02
N SER A 258 -0.56 -3.83 -19.90
CA SER A 258 -0.64 -4.52 -21.18
C SER A 258 0.22 -3.90 -22.28
N SER A 259 0.89 -2.79 -22.00
CA SER A 259 1.78 -2.16 -22.97
C SER A 259 3.20 -2.72 -22.83
N PRO A 260 3.78 -3.29 -23.90
CA PRO A 260 5.18 -3.69 -23.90
C PRO A 260 6.15 -2.56 -23.53
N VAL A 261 5.73 -1.33 -23.74
CA VAL A 261 6.51 -0.13 -23.43
C VAL A 261 6.79 0.01 -21.94
N MET A 262 5.92 -0.51 -21.06
CA MET A 262 6.17 -0.51 -19.62
C MET A 262 7.39 -1.32 -19.21
N GLU A 263 7.82 -2.25 -20.05
CA GLU A 263 8.98 -3.09 -19.78
C GLU A 263 10.31 -2.38 -20.07
N THR A 264 10.29 -1.22 -20.68
CA THR A 264 11.50 -0.59 -21.22
C THR A 264 12.25 0.33 -20.25
N GLY A 265 11.90 0.35 -18.99
CA GLY A 265 12.63 1.07 -17.94
C GLY A 265 12.45 2.58 -17.93
N LYS A 266 12.21 3.21 -19.06
CA LYS A 266 11.95 4.65 -19.13
C LYS A 266 10.54 5.02 -18.69
N ASP A 267 9.65 4.05 -18.66
CA ASP A 267 8.21 4.28 -18.55
C ASP A 267 7.64 3.82 -17.21
N MET A 268 8.48 3.22 -16.37
CA MET A 268 8.11 2.79 -15.01
C MET A 268 8.40 3.91 -14.01
N ALA A 269 7.86 5.07 -14.25
CA ALA A 269 8.09 6.22 -13.38
C ALA A 269 7.25 6.20 -12.11
N TRP A 270 6.12 5.52 -12.12
CA TRP A 270 5.23 5.35 -10.98
C TRP A 270 5.61 4.10 -10.18
N ASP A 271 5.27 4.06 -8.91
CA ASP A 271 5.71 3.02 -7.96
C ASP A 271 7.21 3.10 -7.58
N ASN A 272 7.77 4.24 -7.67
CA ASN A 272 9.21 4.41 -7.52
C ASN A 272 9.60 5.23 -6.32
N GLN A 273 8.65 5.94 -5.75
CA GLN A 273 8.88 6.87 -4.65
C GLN A 273 8.39 6.27 -3.34
N TYR A 274 8.67 6.92 -2.23
CA TYR A 274 8.31 6.40 -0.92
C TYR A 274 6.80 6.54 -0.65
N TRP A 275 6.34 7.64 -0.09
CA TRP A 275 4.95 7.84 0.34
C TRP A 275 4.41 9.17 -0.20
N SER A 276 3.12 9.20 -0.50
CA SER A 276 2.47 10.47 -0.80
C SER A 276 2.39 11.34 0.45
N LEU A 277 1.85 10.80 1.55
CA LEU A 277 1.78 11.46 2.84
C LEU A 277 2.44 10.59 3.93
N TRP A 278 3.43 11.14 4.60
CA TRP A 278 4.10 10.51 5.73
C TRP A 278 3.90 11.33 7.00
N ILE A 279 3.11 10.82 7.95
CA ILE A 279 2.91 11.41 9.26
C ILE A 279 3.78 10.67 10.26
N THR A 280 4.68 11.39 10.93
CA THR A 280 5.70 10.76 11.79
C THR A 280 6.19 11.72 12.89
N ASN A 281 7.13 11.28 13.71
CA ASN A 281 7.76 12.09 14.76
C ASN A 281 6.72 12.80 15.65
N ASN A 282 5.74 12.02 16.16
CA ASN A 282 4.61 12.55 16.91
C ASN A 282 3.75 13.58 16.16
N GLY A 283 3.73 13.54 14.84
CA GLY A 283 2.76 14.27 14.03
C GLY A 283 1.33 13.82 14.29
N GLY A 284 0.37 14.74 14.18
CA GLY A 284 -1.05 14.49 14.42
C GLY A 284 -1.92 15.55 13.77
N GLY A 285 -3.00 15.94 14.45
CA GLY A 285 -3.91 17.00 13.98
C GLY A 285 -5.07 16.52 13.14
N THR A 286 -5.64 17.41 12.35
CA THR A 286 -6.79 17.14 11.50
C THR A 286 -6.39 17.05 10.04
N ILE A 287 -6.76 15.94 9.41
CA ILE A 287 -6.56 15.67 7.98
C ILE A 287 -7.94 15.54 7.35
N LYS A 288 -8.24 16.34 6.35
CA LYS A 288 -9.56 16.39 5.74
C LYS A 288 -9.46 16.52 4.22
N ASP A 289 -10.32 15.82 3.49
CA ASP A 289 -10.41 15.86 2.03
C ASP A 289 -9.06 15.64 1.33
N VAL A 290 -8.34 14.59 1.74
CA VAL A 290 -7.06 14.23 1.12
C VAL A 290 -7.26 13.11 0.11
N TRP A 291 -6.60 13.24 -1.03
CA TRP A 291 -6.67 12.25 -2.12
C TRP A 291 -5.29 11.99 -2.71
N THR A 292 -5.00 10.72 -2.94
CA THR A 292 -3.69 10.29 -3.43
C THR A 292 -3.79 9.41 -4.68
N ALA A 293 -4.71 9.69 -5.57
CA ALA A 293 -4.91 8.86 -6.75
C ALA A 293 -3.74 8.93 -7.72
N SER A 294 -3.24 7.78 -8.09
CA SER A 294 -2.32 7.63 -9.23
C SER A 294 -1.05 8.48 -9.13
N THR A 295 -0.43 8.51 -7.98
CA THR A 295 0.83 9.22 -7.76
C THR A 295 2.03 8.37 -8.17
N TYR A 296 3.23 8.90 -8.05
CA TYR A 296 4.47 8.13 -8.26
C TYR A 296 4.90 7.35 -7.02
N ALA A 297 4.21 7.50 -5.91
CA ALA A 297 4.54 6.85 -4.65
C ALA A 297 4.15 5.36 -4.64
N ALA A 298 4.96 4.54 -4.02
CA ALA A 298 4.68 3.13 -3.80
C ALA A 298 3.57 2.89 -2.76
N SER A 299 3.33 3.86 -1.91
CA SER A 299 2.27 3.82 -0.89
C SER A 299 1.62 5.20 -0.71
N GLY A 300 0.32 5.23 -0.43
CA GLY A 300 -0.44 6.46 -0.29
C GLY A 300 -0.16 7.17 1.03
N LEU A 301 -0.52 6.51 2.13
CA LEU A 301 -0.40 7.04 3.48
C LEU A 301 0.53 6.18 4.33
N TYR A 302 1.45 6.80 5.02
CA TYR A 302 2.19 6.17 6.10
C TYR A 302 2.10 7.01 7.37
N ILE A 303 1.49 6.45 8.43
CA ILE A 303 1.51 7.04 9.76
C ILE A 303 2.41 6.19 10.63
N SER A 304 3.41 6.82 11.26
CA SER A 304 4.39 6.10 12.06
C SER A 304 4.85 6.92 13.26
N GLU A 305 5.29 6.21 14.29
CA GLU A 305 5.95 6.81 15.47
C GLU A 305 5.19 8.02 16.04
N THR A 306 3.89 7.87 16.28
CA THR A 306 3.08 8.96 16.82
C THR A 306 2.04 8.50 17.85
N LYS A 307 1.98 9.24 18.94
CA LYS A 307 0.93 9.13 19.97
C LYS A 307 0.07 10.39 20.05
N THR A 308 0.43 11.41 19.30
CA THR A 308 -0.34 12.64 19.18
C THR A 308 -1.71 12.35 18.58
N PRO A 309 -2.80 12.84 19.17
CA PRO A 309 -4.12 12.63 18.62
C PRO A 309 -4.25 13.13 17.19
N GLY A 310 -4.83 12.29 16.34
CA GLY A 310 -5.07 12.61 14.94
C GLY A 310 -6.49 12.27 14.53
N ARG A 311 -7.01 13.01 13.54
CA ARG A 311 -8.32 12.78 12.93
C ARG A 311 -8.23 12.84 11.43
N ILE A 312 -8.81 11.86 10.77
CA ILE A 312 -8.98 11.87 9.31
C ILE A 312 -10.46 11.97 8.99
N TYR A 313 -10.84 12.94 8.16
CA TYR A 313 -12.18 13.12 7.63
C TYR A 313 -12.16 13.07 6.12
N ALA A 314 -12.72 12.03 5.52
CA ALA A 314 -12.77 11.82 4.07
C ALA A 314 -11.37 11.78 3.43
N MET A 315 -10.79 10.61 3.37
CA MET A 315 -9.54 10.36 2.66
C MET A 315 -9.71 9.21 1.69
N SER A 316 -9.25 9.41 0.45
CA SER A 316 -9.20 8.37 -0.57
C SER A 316 -7.75 8.10 -0.96
N LEU A 317 -7.38 6.84 -0.90
CA LEU A 317 -6.07 6.32 -1.28
C LEU A 317 -6.28 5.34 -2.43
N GLU A 318 -5.63 5.62 -3.56
CA GLU A 318 -5.93 4.90 -4.79
C GLU A 318 -4.66 4.62 -5.59
N HIS A 319 -4.61 3.41 -6.13
CA HIS A 319 -3.66 3.03 -7.17
C HIS A 319 -2.19 2.99 -6.74
N HIS A 320 -1.93 2.59 -5.50
CA HIS A 320 -0.56 2.35 -5.04
C HIS A 320 -0.21 0.88 -5.17
N VAL A 321 1.04 0.60 -5.48
CA VAL A 321 1.49 -0.77 -5.78
C VAL A 321 1.99 -1.55 -4.58
N ARG A 322 2.20 -0.90 -3.43
CA ARG A 322 2.68 -1.56 -2.21
C ARG A 322 1.64 -1.60 -1.11
N THR A 323 1.16 -0.45 -0.72
CA THR A 323 0.10 -0.31 0.29
C THR A 323 -0.64 0.98 0.05
N GLU A 324 -1.95 0.96 0.21
CA GLU A 324 -2.69 2.21 0.24
C GLU A 324 -2.42 2.95 1.55
N ALA A 325 -2.51 2.27 2.70
CA ALA A 325 -2.18 2.84 3.99
C ALA A 325 -1.33 1.93 4.88
N ARG A 326 -0.43 2.53 5.64
CA ARG A 326 0.35 1.86 6.67
C ARG A 326 0.26 2.62 7.99
N PHE A 327 0.09 1.86 9.08
CA PHE A 327 0.09 2.38 10.45
C PHE A 327 1.11 1.58 11.25
N HIS A 328 2.13 2.24 11.78
CA HIS A 328 3.14 1.60 12.59
C HIS A 328 3.45 2.40 13.84
N ASN A 329 3.27 1.80 15.01
CA ASN A 329 3.50 2.48 16.30
C ASN A 329 2.66 3.76 16.43
N VAL A 330 1.35 3.64 16.21
CA VAL A 330 0.38 4.75 16.19
C VAL A 330 -0.64 4.62 17.30
N ALA A 331 -0.95 5.72 17.97
CA ALA A 331 -1.99 5.72 19.01
C ALA A 331 -2.89 6.95 18.94
N ASN A 332 -4.15 6.77 19.43
CA ASN A 332 -5.11 7.86 19.66
C ASN A 332 -5.63 8.52 18.37
N TRP A 333 -5.96 7.73 17.37
CA TRP A 333 -6.47 8.24 16.08
C TRP A 333 -7.94 7.88 15.86
N LYS A 334 -8.65 8.79 15.19
CA LYS A 334 -10.02 8.59 14.70
C LYS A 334 -10.06 8.84 13.20
N ILE A 335 -10.60 7.88 12.45
CA ILE A 335 -10.57 7.88 10.99
C ILE A 335 -11.99 7.68 10.48
N TYR A 336 -12.49 8.62 9.70
CA TYR A 336 -13.86 8.65 9.20
C TYR A 336 -13.88 8.78 7.68
N ALA A 337 -14.70 7.95 7.03
CA ALA A 337 -14.86 7.91 5.58
C ALA A 337 -13.51 7.67 4.87
N PHE A 338 -12.99 6.47 5.01
CA PHE A 338 -11.68 6.07 4.52
C PHE A 338 -11.85 5.08 3.37
N GLN A 339 -11.42 5.47 2.19
CA GLN A 339 -11.50 4.64 0.99
C GLN A 339 -10.12 4.14 0.60
N PHE A 340 -10.08 2.88 0.18
CA PHE A 340 -8.95 2.27 -0.52
C PHE A 340 -9.44 1.78 -1.87
N GLU A 341 -8.69 2.03 -2.93
CA GLU A 341 -9.02 1.54 -4.26
C GLU A 341 -7.79 0.96 -4.94
N GLU A 342 -7.90 -0.32 -5.31
CA GLU A 342 -6.91 -1.03 -6.10
C GLU A 342 -7.44 -1.29 -7.51
N GLU A 343 -6.65 -0.99 -8.52
CA GLU A 343 -6.90 -1.36 -9.91
C GLU A 343 -5.90 -2.41 -10.41
N GLY A 344 -6.19 -2.99 -11.56
CA GLY A 344 -5.36 -4.05 -12.15
C GLY A 344 -3.97 -3.60 -12.61
N ARG A 345 -3.75 -2.31 -12.67
CA ARG A 345 -2.49 -1.71 -13.15
C ARG A 345 -1.43 -1.62 -12.07
N GLU A 346 -1.85 -1.40 -10.85
CA GLU A 346 -0.97 -1.23 -9.69
C GLU A 346 -0.44 -2.57 -9.21
N GLY A 347 -0.99 -3.60 -9.79
CA GLY A 347 -0.58 -4.94 -9.50
C GLY A 347 -1.36 -5.54 -8.34
N PRO A 348 -1.32 -6.83 -8.30
CA PRO A 348 -2.04 -7.65 -7.34
C PRO A 348 -1.38 -7.63 -5.97
N ASP A 349 -0.30 -6.94 -5.85
CA ASP A 349 0.59 -6.98 -4.70
C ASP A 349 0.33 -5.87 -3.68
N CYS A 350 -0.55 -4.93 -4.00
CA CYS A 350 -0.92 -3.88 -3.09
C CYS A 350 -1.74 -4.40 -1.93
N TYR A 351 -1.39 -4.05 -0.70
CA TYR A 351 -2.26 -4.21 0.45
C TYR A 351 -3.03 -2.93 0.69
N MET A 352 -4.33 -3.05 0.92
CA MET A 352 -5.15 -1.88 1.21
C MET A 352 -4.70 -1.23 2.50
N ALA A 353 -4.46 -2.01 3.57
CA ALA A 353 -3.88 -1.44 4.77
C ALA A 353 -3.08 -2.44 5.61
N GLU A 354 -2.14 -1.88 6.36
CA GLU A 354 -1.37 -2.59 7.39
C GLU A 354 -1.40 -1.81 8.69
N MET A 355 -1.65 -2.52 9.80
CA MET A 355 -1.52 -1.96 11.14
C MET A 355 -0.59 -2.81 11.99
N SER A 356 0.43 -2.19 12.57
CA SER A 356 1.36 -2.86 13.47
C SER A 356 1.69 -2.01 14.68
N ASN A 357 1.66 -2.63 15.87
CA ASN A 357 1.94 -1.95 17.13
C ASN A 357 1.10 -0.68 17.34
N CYS A 358 -0.21 -0.77 17.03
CA CYS A 358 -1.13 0.35 17.11
C CYS A 358 -2.11 0.20 18.28
N GLN A 359 -2.57 1.33 18.83
CA GLN A 359 -3.54 1.30 19.92
C GLN A 359 -4.49 2.49 19.93
N ASN A 360 -5.69 2.29 20.48
CA ASN A 360 -6.72 3.34 20.62
C ASN A 360 -7.03 4.00 19.26
N ILE A 361 -7.39 3.21 18.27
CA ILE A 361 -7.75 3.70 16.93
C ILE A 361 -9.19 3.30 16.63
N GLU A 362 -9.99 4.24 16.17
CA GLU A 362 -11.33 3.99 15.66
C GLU A 362 -11.39 4.35 14.17
N MET A 363 -11.86 3.39 13.36
CA MET A 363 -12.10 3.58 11.93
C MET A 363 -13.59 3.41 11.64
N VAL A 364 -14.17 4.38 10.96
CA VAL A 364 -15.62 4.44 10.67
C VAL A 364 -15.85 4.69 9.19
N ASN A 365 -16.73 3.90 8.58
CA ASN A 365 -17.01 3.91 7.15
C ASN A 365 -15.75 3.69 6.33
N VAL A 366 -15.23 2.47 6.42
CA VAL A 366 -14.07 2.03 5.64
C VAL A 366 -14.56 1.30 4.39
N TRP A 367 -14.13 1.78 3.23
CA TRP A 367 -14.39 1.15 1.95
C TRP A 367 -13.13 0.57 1.36
N MET A 368 -13.17 -0.71 1.06
CA MET A 368 -12.08 -1.41 0.36
C MET A 368 -12.58 -1.82 -1.02
N TYR A 369 -12.13 -1.11 -2.04
CA TYR A 369 -12.42 -1.40 -3.43
C TYR A 369 -11.32 -2.18 -4.09
N ARG A 370 -11.69 -3.20 -4.84
CA ARG A 370 -10.79 -3.86 -5.75
C ARG A 370 -11.41 -3.89 -7.14
N VAL A 371 -11.01 -2.95 -7.97
CA VAL A 371 -11.52 -2.72 -9.32
C VAL A 371 -10.66 -3.45 -10.34
N ILE A 372 -10.34 -4.71 -10.05
CA ILE A 372 -9.49 -5.53 -10.90
C ILE A 372 -10.36 -6.39 -11.80
N ARG A 373 -10.17 -6.27 -13.10
CA ARG A 373 -10.93 -6.98 -14.12
C ARG A 373 -10.35 -8.34 -14.48
N ALA A 374 -9.17 -8.68 -13.97
CA ALA A 374 -8.57 -9.99 -14.09
C ALA A 374 -8.68 -10.74 -12.76
N PHE A 375 -8.71 -12.07 -12.82
CA PHE A 375 -8.64 -12.87 -11.61
C PHE A 375 -7.21 -12.79 -11.06
N MET A 376 -7.03 -11.96 -10.07
CA MET A 376 -5.78 -11.82 -9.31
C MET A 376 -6.13 -11.94 -7.83
N PRO A 377 -6.21 -13.16 -7.31
CA PRO A 377 -6.63 -13.38 -5.94
C PRO A 377 -5.62 -12.78 -4.97
N LYS A 378 -6.17 -12.09 -3.98
CA LYS A 378 -5.44 -11.59 -2.84
C LYS A 378 -6.13 -12.06 -1.59
N ARG A 379 -5.41 -12.76 -0.74
CA ARG A 379 -6.05 -13.35 0.43
C ARG A 379 -6.50 -12.28 1.42
N ILE A 380 -5.74 -11.21 1.58
CA ILE A 380 -5.94 -10.27 2.69
C ILE A 380 -6.04 -8.85 2.17
N GLY A 381 -7.10 -8.16 2.56
CA GLY A 381 -7.24 -6.72 2.33
C GLY A 381 -6.49 -5.90 3.38
N PHE A 382 -6.78 -6.13 4.64
CA PHE A 382 -6.24 -5.40 5.78
C PHE A 382 -5.55 -6.38 6.75
N ARG A 383 -4.29 -6.17 7.07
CA ARG A 383 -3.54 -7.02 7.99
C ARG A 383 -3.19 -6.29 9.29
N ILE A 384 -3.36 -7.00 10.42
CA ILE A 384 -3.20 -6.42 11.75
C ILE A 384 -2.30 -7.32 12.60
N TRP A 385 -1.31 -6.74 13.27
CA TRP A 385 -0.52 -7.44 14.28
C TRP A 385 -0.07 -6.49 15.37
N ASP A 386 0.08 -7.03 16.59
CA ASP A 386 0.52 -6.30 17.78
C ASP A 386 -0.33 -5.04 18.07
N CYS A 387 -1.62 -5.11 17.75
CA CYS A 387 -2.56 -4.00 17.93
C CYS A 387 -3.49 -4.23 19.12
N LYS A 388 -3.90 -3.13 19.76
CA LYS A 388 -4.75 -3.15 20.94
C LYS A 388 -5.78 -2.03 20.91
N ASN A 389 -7.01 -2.33 21.34
CA ASN A 389 -8.10 -1.36 21.41
C ASN A 389 -8.32 -0.64 20.07
N ILE A 390 -8.52 -1.44 19.00
CA ILE A 390 -8.90 -0.93 17.68
C ILE A 390 -10.38 -1.24 17.46
N THR A 391 -11.12 -0.30 16.93
CA THR A 391 -12.53 -0.50 16.56
C THR A 391 -12.76 -0.13 15.11
N PHE A 392 -13.36 -1.04 14.37
CA PHE A 392 -13.87 -0.80 13.03
C PHE A 392 -15.40 -0.71 13.09
N ARG A 393 -15.96 0.30 12.43
CA ARG A 393 -17.41 0.45 12.26
C ARG A 393 -17.73 0.66 10.79
N ASN A 394 -18.75 -0.01 10.30
CA ASN A 394 -19.18 0.05 8.89
C ASN A 394 -18.03 -0.23 7.93
N MET A 395 -17.57 -1.47 7.94
CA MET A 395 -16.60 -1.97 6.97
C MET A 395 -17.33 -2.47 5.73
N HIS A 396 -16.87 -2.04 4.57
CA HIS A 396 -17.38 -2.49 3.27
C HIS A 396 -16.25 -3.00 2.39
N ASN A 397 -16.50 -4.11 1.72
CA ASN A 397 -15.60 -4.67 0.74
C ASN A 397 -16.33 -4.82 -0.59
N TYR A 398 -15.72 -4.36 -1.64
CA TYR A 398 -16.27 -4.44 -2.97
C TYR A 398 -15.24 -4.94 -3.98
N THR A 399 -15.64 -5.91 -4.78
CA THR A 399 -14.84 -6.39 -5.90
C THR A 399 -15.69 -6.32 -7.16
N GLN A 400 -15.15 -5.77 -8.24
CA GLN A 400 -15.94 -5.47 -9.43
C GLN A 400 -16.33 -6.72 -10.21
N ILE A 401 -15.44 -7.66 -10.42
CA ILE A 401 -15.67 -8.78 -11.32
C ILE A 401 -15.54 -10.14 -10.66
N LEU A 402 -14.54 -10.36 -9.83
CA LEU A 402 -14.23 -11.66 -9.23
C LEU A 402 -13.87 -11.51 -7.76
N PRO A 403 -14.01 -12.57 -6.96
CA PRO A 403 -13.60 -12.54 -5.57
C PRO A 403 -12.08 -12.47 -5.51
N VAL A 404 -11.61 -11.35 -5.16
CA VAL A 404 -10.18 -11.07 -5.16
C VAL A 404 -9.64 -10.68 -3.79
N ILE A 405 -10.53 -10.59 -2.78
CA ILE A 405 -10.18 -10.53 -1.37
C ILE A 405 -10.89 -11.67 -0.67
N GLU A 406 -10.13 -12.57 -0.07
CA GLU A 406 -10.69 -13.67 0.71
C GLU A 406 -11.08 -13.17 2.11
N PHE A 407 -10.15 -12.51 2.77
CA PHE A 407 -10.32 -11.99 4.12
C PHE A 407 -10.21 -10.47 4.12
N PRO A 408 -11.26 -9.74 4.47
CA PRO A 408 -11.16 -8.29 4.61
C PRO A 408 -10.13 -7.89 5.67
N ILE A 409 -10.10 -8.59 6.79
CA ILE A 409 -9.13 -8.38 7.85
C ILE A 409 -8.51 -9.71 8.26
N TYR A 410 -7.23 -9.69 8.59
CA TYR A 410 -6.47 -10.85 9.05
C TYR A 410 -5.63 -10.51 10.28
N ASP A 411 -5.80 -11.32 11.33
CA ASP A 411 -4.94 -11.28 12.51
C ASP A 411 -3.65 -12.05 12.22
N MET A 412 -2.57 -11.32 12.06
CA MET A 412 -1.27 -11.89 11.76
C MET A 412 -0.62 -12.58 12.98
N ASN A 413 -0.99 -12.22 14.21
CA ASN A 413 -0.46 -12.85 15.41
C ASN A 413 -0.98 -14.27 15.59
N LYS A 414 -2.29 -14.44 15.44
CA LYS A 414 -2.97 -15.72 15.64
C LYS A 414 -3.21 -16.49 14.35
N LYS A 415 -2.90 -15.89 13.20
CA LYS A 415 -3.18 -16.43 11.86
C LYS A 415 -4.68 -16.71 11.65
N LEU A 416 -5.54 -15.82 12.14
CA LEU A 416 -6.99 -15.95 12.07
C LEU A 416 -7.61 -14.89 11.16
N PRO A 417 -8.50 -15.32 10.26
CA PRO A 417 -9.20 -14.41 9.35
C PRO A 417 -10.50 -13.89 9.94
N VAL A 418 -10.92 -12.70 9.46
CA VAL A 418 -12.29 -12.24 9.51
C VAL A 418 -12.94 -12.60 8.18
N TYR A 419 -14.01 -13.39 8.20
CA TYR A 419 -14.64 -13.91 6.98
C TYR A 419 -15.69 -12.97 6.39
N SER A 420 -16.37 -12.18 7.21
CA SER A 420 -17.45 -11.33 6.73
C SER A 420 -16.90 -10.11 6.01
N TRP A 421 -17.31 -9.93 4.76
CA TRP A 421 -16.90 -8.80 3.93
C TRP A 421 -17.46 -7.47 4.40
N ASP A 422 -18.66 -7.51 4.96
CA ASP A 422 -19.35 -6.35 5.49
C ASP A 422 -19.75 -6.64 6.95
N PHE A 423 -19.49 -5.71 7.84
CA PHE A 423 -19.91 -5.81 9.23
C PHE A 423 -20.14 -4.43 9.87
N ALA A 424 -21.03 -4.39 10.84
CA ALA A 424 -21.36 -3.15 11.54
C ALA A 424 -20.28 -2.74 12.55
N ARG A 425 -19.70 -3.71 13.27
CA ARG A 425 -18.64 -3.45 14.25
C ARG A 425 -17.71 -4.64 14.40
N LEU A 426 -16.42 -4.35 14.49
CA LEU A 426 -15.39 -5.29 14.92
C LEU A 426 -14.48 -4.61 15.93
N THR A 427 -14.15 -5.29 17.02
CA THR A 427 -13.20 -4.83 18.02
C THR A 427 -11.95 -5.69 18.01
N VAL A 428 -10.79 -5.06 18.15
CA VAL A 428 -9.51 -5.72 18.41
C VAL A 428 -9.11 -5.35 19.82
N SER A 429 -9.37 -6.23 20.78
CA SER A 429 -9.12 -5.96 22.20
C SER A 429 -7.64 -5.90 22.54
N GLY A 430 -6.85 -6.72 21.89
CA GLY A 430 -5.41 -6.78 22.00
C GLY A 430 -4.88 -8.13 21.61
N SER A 431 -3.66 -8.15 21.11
CA SER A 431 -2.94 -9.39 20.90
C SER A 431 -2.23 -9.81 22.17
N GLU A 432 -2.22 -11.11 22.42
CA GLU A 432 -1.24 -11.68 23.33
C GLU A 432 0.16 -11.36 22.80
N LYS A 433 1.17 -11.49 23.67
CA LYS A 433 2.57 -11.24 23.33
C LYS A 433 2.90 -11.82 21.95
N SER A 434 3.53 -11.04 21.11
CA SER A 434 3.94 -11.45 19.76
C SER A 434 4.64 -12.82 19.82
N LEU A 435 4.15 -13.74 18.97
CA LEU A 435 4.75 -15.08 18.83
C LEU A 435 6.01 -15.05 17.95
N ARG A 436 6.45 -13.87 17.52
CA ARG A 436 7.64 -13.76 16.69
C ARG A 436 8.87 -14.20 17.47
N PRO A 437 9.65 -15.13 16.94
CA PRO A 437 10.93 -15.49 17.54
C PRO A 437 11.86 -14.27 17.57
N SER A 438 12.75 -14.22 18.53
CA SER A 438 13.80 -13.21 18.57
C SER A 438 14.89 -13.56 17.55
N CYS A 439 15.34 -12.59 16.78
CA CYS A 439 16.57 -12.69 16.01
C CYS A 439 17.73 -12.10 16.80
N THR A 440 18.87 -12.75 16.72
CA THR A 440 20.13 -12.19 17.21
C THR A 440 20.86 -11.57 16.03
N VAL A 441 21.24 -10.30 16.16
CA VAL A 441 22.18 -9.69 15.20
C VAL A 441 23.55 -10.24 15.52
N MET A 442 24.07 -11.08 14.63
CA MET A 442 25.36 -11.74 14.83
C MET A 442 26.52 -10.80 14.60
N ASP A 443 26.45 -10.02 13.51
CA ASP A 443 27.51 -9.12 13.11
C ASP A 443 26.98 -7.76 12.66
N LYS A 444 27.87 -6.75 12.70
CA LYS A 444 27.56 -5.44 12.18
C LYS A 444 27.57 -5.49 10.65
N PRO A 445 26.50 -5.06 9.97
CA PRO A 445 26.49 -5.02 8.51
C PRO A 445 27.64 -4.18 7.94
N VAL A 446 28.31 -4.72 6.93
CA VAL A 446 29.35 -4.02 6.17
C VAL A 446 28.78 -3.58 4.83
N LYS A 447 28.93 -2.30 4.52
CA LYS A 447 28.48 -1.75 3.27
C LYS A 447 29.50 -2.04 2.17
N LEU A 448 29.15 -2.91 1.23
CA LEU A 448 30.02 -3.31 0.12
C LEU A 448 29.93 -2.33 -1.06
N ALA A 449 28.74 -1.75 -1.32
CA ALA A 449 28.52 -0.88 -2.45
C ALA A 449 27.36 0.10 -2.28
N THR A 450 27.27 1.06 -3.20
CA THR A 450 26.18 2.06 -3.26
C THR A 450 25.85 2.40 -4.72
N GLY A 451 24.78 3.16 -4.93
CA GLY A 451 24.41 3.67 -6.25
C GLY A 451 23.36 2.81 -6.95
N PHE A 452 22.68 1.94 -6.21
CA PHE A 452 21.56 1.13 -6.71
C PHE A 452 20.23 1.76 -6.28
N GLU A 453 19.22 1.65 -7.13
CA GLU A 453 17.89 2.19 -6.85
C GLU A 453 17.03 1.19 -6.06
N LEU A 454 17.08 -0.09 -6.45
CA LEU A 454 16.37 -1.17 -5.77
C LEU A 454 17.12 -2.49 -5.93
N ALA A 455 18.12 -2.70 -5.10
CA ALA A 455 18.81 -3.97 -5.04
C ALA A 455 17.94 -5.03 -4.36
N SER A 456 17.83 -6.21 -4.95
CA SER A 456 17.02 -7.32 -4.45
C SER A 456 17.55 -8.67 -4.94
N GLY A 457 16.98 -9.76 -4.41
CA GLY A 457 17.18 -11.10 -4.94
C GLY A 457 18.66 -11.54 -5.00
N ALA A 458 19.39 -11.38 -3.91
CA ALA A 458 20.79 -11.77 -3.86
C ALA A 458 20.98 -13.30 -3.71
N THR A 459 22.07 -13.79 -4.26
CA THR A 459 22.57 -15.18 -4.09
C THR A 459 24.08 -15.22 -4.14
N THR A 460 24.66 -16.35 -3.71
CA THR A 460 26.11 -16.56 -3.74
C THR A 460 26.48 -17.81 -4.55
N ASP A 461 27.66 -17.80 -5.18
CA ASP A 461 28.22 -19.01 -5.78
C ASP A 461 29.18 -19.74 -4.81
N SER A 462 29.71 -20.89 -5.23
CA SER A 462 30.65 -21.68 -4.45
C SER A 462 31.98 -20.98 -4.14
N LYS A 463 32.28 -19.89 -4.85
CA LYS A 463 33.49 -19.08 -4.67
C LYS A 463 33.26 -17.86 -3.76
N GLY A 464 32.04 -17.69 -3.23
CA GLY A 464 31.68 -16.58 -2.37
C GLY A 464 31.39 -15.27 -3.11
N ASN A 465 31.30 -15.29 -4.45
CA ASN A 465 30.82 -14.12 -5.18
C ASN A 465 29.32 -13.89 -4.89
N ILE A 466 28.92 -12.64 -4.85
CA ILE A 466 27.53 -12.25 -4.60
C ILE A 466 26.90 -11.71 -5.88
N TYR A 467 25.78 -12.27 -6.27
CA TYR A 467 24.96 -11.80 -7.39
C TYR A 467 23.69 -11.16 -6.86
N PHE A 468 23.28 -10.06 -7.43
CA PHE A 468 22.04 -9.38 -7.02
C PHE A 468 21.37 -8.66 -8.19
N CYS A 469 20.05 -8.52 -8.11
CA CYS A 469 19.25 -7.77 -9.07
C CYS A 469 19.25 -6.29 -8.73
N GLU A 470 19.42 -5.45 -9.73
CA GLU A 470 18.95 -4.06 -9.70
C GLU A 470 17.59 -4.02 -10.42
N ASN A 471 16.55 -4.11 -9.64
CA ASN A 471 15.21 -4.41 -10.13
C ASN A 471 14.64 -3.30 -11.03
N ARG A 472 14.92 -2.02 -10.73
CA ARG A 472 14.42 -0.88 -11.51
C ARG A 472 15.15 -0.71 -12.83
N LEU A 473 16.45 -0.86 -12.80
CA LEU A 473 17.28 -0.73 -13.99
C LEU A 473 17.36 -2.01 -14.81
N LYS A 474 16.72 -3.11 -14.35
CA LYS A 474 16.67 -4.41 -15.04
C LYS A 474 18.06 -5.03 -15.25
N LYS A 475 18.92 -4.89 -14.26
CA LYS A 475 20.32 -5.30 -14.33
C LYS A 475 20.62 -6.38 -13.29
N ILE A 476 21.60 -7.19 -13.58
CA ILE A 476 22.18 -8.14 -12.64
C ILE A 476 23.65 -7.81 -12.48
N TYR A 477 24.06 -7.65 -11.24
CA TYR A 477 25.44 -7.36 -10.87
C TYR A 477 26.08 -8.52 -10.13
N LYS A 478 27.40 -8.60 -10.22
CA LYS A 478 28.26 -9.48 -9.44
C LYS A 478 29.20 -8.63 -8.60
N TRP A 479 29.23 -8.90 -7.30
CA TRP A 479 30.36 -8.53 -6.45
C TRP A 479 31.30 -9.72 -6.35
N SER A 480 32.58 -9.53 -6.69
CA SER A 480 33.60 -10.59 -6.70
C SER A 480 34.31 -10.64 -5.34
N ALA A 481 34.33 -11.81 -4.72
CA ALA A 481 34.93 -11.99 -3.39
C ALA A 481 36.47 -11.80 -3.39
N ASP A 482 37.13 -12.10 -4.49
CA ASP A 482 38.58 -12.00 -4.64
C ASP A 482 39.06 -10.57 -4.91
N THR A 483 38.27 -9.79 -5.66
CA THR A 483 38.68 -8.43 -6.10
C THR A 483 37.92 -7.33 -5.39
N GLU A 484 36.85 -7.66 -4.66
CA GLU A 484 35.91 -6.72 -4.03
C GLU A 484 35.31 -5.72 -5.02
N GLN A 485 35.27 -6.08 -6.30
CA GLN A 485 34.74 -5.20 -7.36
C GLN A 485 33.36 -5.64 -7.81
N ILE A 486 32.54 -4.65 -8.19
CA ILE A 486 31.23 -4.87 -8.77
C ILE A 486 31.32 -4.78 -10.30
N THR A 487 30.75 -5.78 -10.95
CA THR A 487 30.64 -5.83 -12.41
C THR A 487 29.20 -6.05 -12.83
N LEU A 488 28.80 -5.45 -13.96
CA LEU A 488 27.53 -5.71 -14.61
C LEU A 488 27.62 -7.07 -15.34
N ILE A 489 26.73 -8.00 -14.96
CA ILE A 489 26.66 -9.34 -15.58
C ILE A 489 25.69 -9.32 -16.75
N ALA A 490 24.50 -8.75 -16.54
CA ALA A 490 23.44 -8.77 -17.52
C ALA A 490 22.58 -7.51 -17.45
N ASP A 491 22.13 -7.08 -18.63
CA ASP A 491 21.21 -5.96 -18.81
C ASP A 491 20.03 -6.49 -19.64
N TYR A 492 18.90 -6.72 -18.98
CA TYR A 492 17.75 -7.37 -19.58
C TYR A 492 16.64 -6.37 -19.91
N PRO A 493 15.83 -6.65 -20.94
CA PRO A 493 14.58 -5.93 -21.15
C PRO A 493 13.52 -6.31 -20.12
N TRP A 494 13.71 -7.41 -19.40
CA TRP A 494 12.78 -7.93 -18.39
C TRP A 494 13.24 -7.57 -16.98
N LYS A 495 12.28 -7.52 -16.07
CA LYS A 495 12.55 -7.18 -14.67
C LYS A 495 13.00 -8.43 -13.90
N PRO A 496 14.29 -8.60 -13.59
CA PRO A 496 14.74 -9.70 -12.77
C PRO A 496 14.22 -9.50 -11.34
N PHE A 497 13.67 -10.54 -10.76
CA PHE A 497 13.03 -10.47 -9.48
C PHE A 497 13.84 -11.13 -8.37
N THR A 498 14.31 -12.33 -8.60
CA THR A 498 15.14 -13.07 -7.65
C THR A 498 16.17 -13.94 -8.36
N LEU A 499 17.23 -14.28 -7.65
CA LEU A 499 18.33 -15.09 -8.13
C LEU A 499 18.54 -16.28 -7.20
N ALA A 500 19.09 -17.34 -7.75
CA ALA A 500 19.69 -18.45 -7.02
C ALA A 500 20.87 -18.99 -7.84
N THR A 501 21.68 -19.87 -7.26
CA THR A 501 22.75 -20.59 -7.95
C THR A 501 22.49 -22.08 -7.89
N ASP A 502 22.87 -22.81 -8.96
CA ASP A 502 22.81 -24.25 -8.96
C ASP A 502 24.13 -24.89 -8.53
N THR A 503 24.19 -26.22 -8.51
CA THR A 503 25.38 -27.01 -8.12
C THR A 503 26.60 -26.80 -9.03
N GLN A 504 26.43 -26.15 -10.17
CA GLN A 504 27.46 -25.87 -11.17
C GLN A 504 27.81 -24.38 -11.25
N ASP A 505 27.35 -23.60 -10.24
CA ASP A 505 27.48 -22.13 -10.21
C ASP A 505 26.79 -21.43 -11.39
N ASN A 506 25.82 -22.06 -12.03
CA ASN A 506 24.98 -21.34 -12.96
C ASN A 506 24.03 -20.42 -12.18
N LEU A 507 23.82 -19.23 -12.71
CA LEU A 507 22.90 -18.26 -12.14
C LEU A 507 21.49 -18.54 -12.64
N LEU A 508 20.58 -18.72 -11.71
CA LEU A 508 19.17 -18.94 -11.97
C LEU A 508 18.43 -17.61 -11.72
N VAL A 509 17.64 -17.19 -12.68
CA VAL A 509 16.93 -15.90 -12.63
C VAL A 509 15.45 -16.11 -12.80
N ILE A 510 14.66 -15.55 -11.91
CA ILE A 510 13.21 -15.46 -12.03
C ILE A 510 12.82 -14.05 -12.45
N PHE A 511 12.11 -13.94 -13.56
CA PHE A 511 11.52 -12.70 -14.06
C PHE A 511 10.03 -12.68 -13.74
N ARG A 512 9.51 -11.56 -13.30
CA ARG A 512 8.09 -11.42 -12.90
C ARG A 512 7.17 -11.01 -14.05
N TYR A 513 7.72 -10.43 -15.10
CA TYR A 513 6.91 -9.96 -16.22
C TYR A 513 7.13 -10.85 -17.44
N ASP A 514 6.06 -11.01 -18.22
CA ASP A 514 6.09 -11.81 -19.43
C ASP A 514 7.08 -11.23 -20.44
N PRO A 515 8.17 -11.93 -20.76
CA PRO A 515 9.08 -11.46 -21.79
C PRO A 515 8.37 -11.44 -23.14
N GLN A 516 8.42 -10.30 -23.82
CA GLN A 516 7.82 -10.18 -25.14
C GLN A 516 8.71 -10.85 -26.20
N PRO A 517 8.12 -11.57 -27.16
CA PRO A 517 8.89 -12.13 -28.27
C PRO A 517 9.70 -11.08 -29.02
N GLY A 518 10.93 -11.37 -29.31
CA GLY A 518 11.79 -10.49 -30.08
C GLY A 518 12.57 -9.42 -29.33
N TYR A 519 12.53 -9.43 -28.01
CA TYR A 519 13.39 -8.57 -27.20
C TYR A 519 14.87 -8.93 -27.38
N LEU A 520 15.72 -7.94 -27.27
CA LEU A 520 17.16 -8.13 -27.28
C LEU A 520 17.66 -8.49 -25.87
N VAL A 521 18.34 -9.60 -25.80
CA VAL A 521 19.10 -10.00 -24.62
C VAL A 521 20.57 -9.82 -24.93
N ASN A 522 21.29 -9.02 -24.17
CA ASN A 522 22.70 -8.71 -24.41
C ASN A 522 23.02 -8.28 -25.87
N GLY A 523 22.11 -7.48 -26.45
CA GLY A 523 22.24 -7.01 -27.80
C GLY A 523 21.88 -8.01 -28.91
N LYS A 524 21.46 -9.22 -28.54
CA LYS A 524 20.97 -10.25 -29.48
C LYS A 524 19.48 -10.40 -29.38
N GLN A 525 18.84 -10.53 -30.55
CA GLN A 525 17.43 -10.85 -30.61
C GLN A 525 17.24 -12.33 -30.31
N GLU A 526 16.53 -12.63 -29.22
CA GLU A 526 16.17 -14.00 -28.85
C GLU A 526 14.67 -14.21 -28.90
N THR A 527 14.28 -15.42 -29.31
CA THR A 527 12.90 -15.86 -29.20
C THR A 527 12.70 -16.38 -27.77
N VAL A 528 11.97 -15.64 -26.97
CA VAL A 528 11.58 -16.11 -25.66
C VAL A 528 10.46 -17.11 -25.83
N VAL A 529 10.70 -18.33 -25.37
CA VAL A 529 9.71 -19.38 -25.39
C VAL A 529 8.84 -19.28 -24.14
N ARG A 530 7.56 -19.17 -24.34
CA ARG A 530 6.59 -19.19 -23.25
C ARG A 530 6.63 -20.53 -22.54
N LEU A 531 6.67 -20.53 -21.22
CA LEU A 531 6.64 -21.77 -20.45
C LEU A 531 5.26 -22.43 -20.58
N PRO A 532 5.19 -23.77 -20.72
CA PRO A 532 3.94 -24.47 -21.04
C PRO A 532 2.83 -24.33 -20.01
N ASP A 533 3.18 -24.02 -18.80
CA ASP A 533 2.29 -23.92 -17.65
C ASP A 533 1.92 -22.49 -17.28
N ASP A 534 2.12 -21.55 -18.21
CA ASP A 534 1.58 -20.20 -18.06
C ASP A 534 0.09 -20.28 -17.73
N ASN A 535 -0.23 -19.76 -16.57
CA ASN A 535 -1.58 -19.86 -16.06
C ASN A 535 -2.53 -19.01 -16.91
N PRO A 536 -3.45 -19.62 -17.67
CA PRO A 536 -4.38 -18.87 -18.53
C PRO A 536 -5.31 -17.95 -17.75
N MET A 537 -5.40 -18.10 -16.44
CA MET A 537 -6.15 -17.18 -15.59
C MET A 537 -5.55 -15.78 -15.56
N TYR A 538 -4.27 -15.67 -15.78
CA TYR A 538 -3.57 -14.39 -15.81
C TYR A 538 -3.44 -13.80 -17.22
N SER A 539 -3.81 -14.56 -18.25
CA SER A 539 -3.74 -14.11 -19.64
C SER A 539 -4.95 -13.30 -20.10
N GLY A 540 -6.01 -13.24 -19.31
CA GLY A 540 -7.31 -12.67 -19.73
C GLY A 540 -7.33 -11.15 -19.93
N TRP A 541 -6.30 -10.42 -19.46
CA TRP A 541 -6.23 -8.96 -19.56
C TRP A 541 -4.80 -8.48 -19.84
N GLY A 542 -4.20 -9.10 -20.83
CA GLY A 542 -2.91 -8.64 -21.34
C GLY A 542 -1.90 -8.45 -20.24
N ASN A 543 -1.12 -9.47 -19.97
CA ASN A 543 0.11 -9.38 -19.19
C ASN A 543 -0.05 -8.74 -17.80
N SER A 544 -0.89 -9.32 -17.00
CA SER A 544 -1.05 -8.94 -15.60
C SER A 544 0.15 -9.35 -14.75
N GLY A 545 1.35 -9.06 -15.11
CA GLY A 545 2.56 -9.08 -14.29
C GLY A 545 2.84 -10.29 -13.37
N TRP A 546 2.08 -11.37 -13.51
CA TRP A 546 2.11 -12.53 -12.63
C TRP A 546 2.78 -13.76 -13.24
N SER A 547 3.08 -13.72 -14.52
CA SER A 547 3.87 -14.77 -15.11
C SER A 547 5.28 -14.69 -14.58
N ALA A 548 5.72 -15.69 -13.87
CA ALA A 548 7.12 -15.85 -13.50
C ALA A 548 7.82 -16.71 -14.55
N TRP A 549 8.94 -16.26 -15.00
CA TRP A 549 9.79 -16.93 -15.98
C TRP A 549 11.12 -17.28 -15.35
N GLY A 550 11.57 -18.51 -15.50
CA GLY A 550 12.83 -18.96 -14.96
C GLY A 550 13.85 -19.20 -16.08
N TYR A 551 15.03 -18.64 -15.93
CA TYR A 551 16.18 -18.88 -16.83
C TYR A 551 17.42 -19.22 -16.02
N SER A 552 18.27 -20.07 -16.57
CA SER A 552 19.60 -20.31 -16.04
C SER A 552 20.68 -19.96 -17.06
N PHE A 553 21.80 -19.48 -16.58
CA PHE A 553 22.96 -19.22 -17.41
C PHE A 553 24.26 -19.26 -16.60
N ASN A 554 25.36 -19.53 -17.30
CA ASN A 554 26.68 -19.35 -16.71
C ASN A 554 26.98 -17.85 -16.63
N PRO A 555 27.22 -17.27 -15.45
CA PRO A 555 27.45 -15.84 -15.28
C PRO A 555 28.73 -15.34 -15.98
N ASP A 556 29.69 -16.23 -16.25
CA ASP A 556 30.90 -15.89 -17.01
C ASP A 556 30.70 -15.97 -18.53
N ASN A 557 29.54 -16.50 -18.98
CA ASN A 557 29.22 -16.63 -20.42
C ASN A 557 27.70 -16.56 -20.68
N VAL A 558 27.10 -15.46 -20.31
CA VAL A 558 25.64 -15.24 -20.38
C VAL A 558 25.06 -15.49 -21.78
N ASP A 559 25.71 -14.98 -22.80
CA ASP A 559 25.20 -15.01 -24.19
C ASP A 559 25.11 -16.41 -24.81
N ALA A 560 25.94 -17.35 -24.33
CA ALA A 560 26.01 -18.68 -24.91
C ALA A 560 25.16 -19.72 -24.19
N THR A 561 24.75 -19.44 -22.97
CA THR A 561 24.23 -20.49 -22.05
C THR A 561 22.85 -20.27 -21.50
N MET A 562 22.21 -19.15 -21.80
CA MET A 562 20.87 -18.85 -21.27
C MET A 562 19.83 -19.88 -21.74
N LYS A 563 19.23 -20.58 -20.80
CA LYS A 563 18.22 -21.62 -21.05
C LYS A 563 17.02 -21.45 -20.15
N PRO A 564 15.79 -21.67 -20.64
CA PRO A 564 14.61 -21.70 -19.81
C PRO A 564 14.66 -22.86 -18.81
N MET A 565 14.19 -22.59 -17.59
CA MET A 565 14.04 -23.61 -16.55
C MET A 565 12.63 -24.23 -16.59
N PRO A 566 12.52 -25.54 -16.50
CA PRO A 566 11.23 -26.21 -16.37
C PRO A 566 10.49 -25.74 -15.11
N ARG A 567 9.19 -25.59 -15.24
CA ARG A 567 8.29 -25.23 -14.14
C ARG A 567 7.49 -26.45 -13.73
N VAL A 568 7.49 -26.76 -12.45
CA VAL A 568 6.71 -27.86 -11.88
C VAL A 568 5.43 -27.28 -11.25
N VAL A 569 4.29 -27.77 -11.66
CA VAL A 569 2.98 -27.40 -11.13
C VAL A 569 2.51 -28.46 -10.16
N THR A 570 2.28 -28.10 -8.92
CA THR A 570 1.91 -29.02 -7.86
C THR A 570 0.43 -29.17 -7.62
N ALA A 571 -0.39 -28.21 -8.10
CA ALA A 571 -1.84 -28.28 -8.00
C ALA A 571 -2.51 -28.36 -9.37
N SER A 572 -3.67 -29.05 -9.43
CA SER A 572 -4.42 -29.22 -10.66
C SER A 572 -5.21 -27.97 -11.04
N MET A 573 -4.88 -27.38 -12.18
CA MET A 573 -5.63 -26.27 -12.78
C MET A 573 -7.05 -26.64 -13.21
N LYS A 574 -7.38 -27.92 -13.30
CA LYS A 574 -8.66 -28.38 -13.87
C LYS A 574 -9.90 -27.92 -13.11
N ASN A 575 -9.77 -27.55 -11.86
CA ASN A 575 -10.89 -27.16 -11.02
C ASN A 575 -11.15 -25.65 -10.99
N ILE A 576 -10.19 -24.82 -11.38
CA ILE A 576 -10.32 -23.36 -11.29
C ILE A 576 -11.45 -22.83 -12.17
N GLN A 577 -11.56 -23.31 -13.41
CA GLN A 577 -12.62 -22.87 -14.32
C GLN A 577 -14.04 -23.25 -13.86
N LYS A 578 -14.16 -24.30 -13.05
CA LYS A 578 -15.45 -24.72 -12.48
C LYS A 578 -15.87 -23.91 -11.26
N VAL A 579 -14.91 -23.34 -10.57
CA VAL A 579 -15.14 -22.60 -9.32
C VAL A 579 -15.34 -21.11 -9.58
N ILE A 580 -14.71 -20.58 -10.61
CA ILE A 580 -14.85 -19.17 -10.98
C ILE A 580 -16.13 -18.97 -11.80
N HIS A 581 -17.15 -18.44 -11.16
CA HIS A 581 -18.34 -18.00 -11.87
C HIS A 581 -18.07 -16.66 -12.53
N PRO A 582 -18.47 -16.44 -13.80
CA PRO A 582 -18.22 -15.18 -14.51
C PRO A 582 -18.98 -13.98 -13.96
N SER A 583 -19.80 -14.14 -12.92
CA SER A 583 -20.52 -13.03 -12.30
C SER A 583 -19.66 -12.25 -11.31
N SER A 584 -19.73 -10.96 -11.36
CA SER A 584 -19.01 -10.01 -10.51
C SER A 584 -19.36 -10.06 -9.01
N ARG A 585 -20.33 -10.90 -8.63
CA ARG A 585 -20.85 -10.98 -7.26
C ARG A 585 -20.63 -12.31 -6.57
N TRP A 586 -19.69 -13.08 -7.06
CA TRP A 586 -19.41 -14.35 -6.44
C TRP A 586 -18.81 -14.16 -5.04
N ARG A 587 -19.43 -14.77 -4.05
CA ARG A 587 -19.03 -14.67 -2.63
C ARG A 587 -18.90 -16.03 -1.96
N GLY A 588 -18.88 -17.09 -2.73
CA GLY A 588 -18.81 -18.46 -2.20
C GLY A 588 -17.55 -19.17 -2.67
N ASP A 589 -17.16 -20.20 -1.95
CA ASP A 589 -16.11 -21.15 -2.32
C ASP A 589 -14.73 -20.55 -2.64
N PHE A 590 -14.38 -19.38 -2.03
CA PHE A 590 -13.08 -18.78 -2.22
C PHE A 590 -11.95 -19.70 -1.75
N ASP A 591 -12.16 -20.43 -0.66
CA ASP A 591 -11.22 -21.44 -0.17
C ASP A 591 -10.91 -22.50 -1.23
N LYS A 592 -11.92 -22.93 -2.01
CA LYS A 592 -11.71 -23.86 -3.12
C LYS A 592 -10.93 -23.24 -4.28
N VAL A 593 -11.14 -21.95 -4.55
CA VAL A 593 -10.36 -21.26 -5.59
C VAL A 593 -8.91 -21.13 -5.16
N VAL A 594 -8.66 -20.69 -3.96
CA VAL A 594 -7.29 -20.54 -3.43
C VAL A 594 -6.61 -21.89 -3.30
N ALA A 595 -7.32 -22.91 -2.79
CA ALA A 595 -6.78 -24.26 -2.68
C ALA A 595 -6.52 -24.93 -4.04
N SER A 596 -7.15 -24.42 -5.11
CA SER A 596 -6.92 -24.91 -6.48
C SER A 596 -5.89 -24.09 -7.25
N MET A 597 -5.35 -23.03 -6.66
CA MET A 597 -4.25 -22.26 -7.26
C MET A 597 -2.97 -23.09 -7.27
N PRO A 598 -2.28 -23.15 -8.39
CA PRO A 598 -1.08 -23.94 -8.47
C PRO A 598 0.04 -23.34 -7.64
N GLU A 599 0.68 -24.17 -6.86
CA GLU A 599 2.03 -23.90 -6.33
C GLU A 599 3.03 -24.18 -7.44
N TYR A 600 3.96 -23.29 -7.63
CA TYR A 600 4.97 -23.41 -8.66
C TYR A 600 6.37 -23.54 -8.06
N SER A 601 7.17 -24.35 -8.69
CA SER A 601 8.61 -24.46 -8.47
C SER A 601 9.32 -24.48 -9.80
N PHE A 602 10.54 -24.01 -9.84
CA PHE A 602 11.42 -24.12 -11.01
C PHE A 602 12.52 -25.13 -10.69
N VAL A 603 12.74 -26.05 -11.61
CA VAL A 603 13.82 -27.02 -11.51
C VAL A 603 14.97 -26.54 -12.37
N ALA A 604 16.13 -26.40 -11.75
CA ALA A 604 17.34 -26.02 -12.48
C ALA A 604 17.79 -27.09 -13.49
N PRO A 605 18.58 -26.74 -14.50
CA PRO A 605 19.11 -27.68 -15.47
C PRO A 605 19.96 -28.80 -14.87
N ASP A 606 20.49 -28.66 -13.66
CA ASP A 606 21.18 -29.70 -12.93
C ASP A 606 20.25 -30.83 -12.42
N GLY A 607 18.94 -30.62 -12.47
CA GLY A 607 17.92 -31.57 -12.02
C GLY A 607 17.82 -31.75 -10.51
N VAL A 608 18.60 -31.02 -9.73
CA VAL A 608 18.68 -31.12 -8.26
C VAL A 608 18.20 -29.85 -7.58
N THR A 609 18.65 -28.70 -8.07
CA THR A 609 18.30 -27.40 -7.48
C THR A 609 16.86 -27.04 -7.81
N ILE A 610 16.06 -26.78 -6.79
CA ILE A 610 14.65 -26.40 -6.91
C ILE A 610 14.47 -24.99 -6.36
N ILE A 611 13.85 -24.11 -7.14
CA ILE A 611 13.50 -22.76 -6.71
C ILE A 611 11.98 -22.68 -6.60
N PRO A 612 11.42 -22.61 -5.40
CA PRO A 612 9.99 -22.48 -5.24
C PRO A 612 9.49 -21.08 -5.60
N ASP A 613 8.36 -21.03 -6.26
CA ASP A 613 7.59 -19.80 -6.50
C ASP A 613 6.11 -20.09 -6.24
N THR A 614 5.61 -19.68 -5.09
CA THR A 614 4.28 -20.05 -4.63
C THR A 614 3.47 -18.85 -4.20
N TYR A 615 2.16 -18.97 -4.42
CA TYR A 615 1.17 -17.99 -3.98
C TYR A 615 0.61 -18.27 -2.58
N ASP A 616 0.59 -19.53 -2.15
CA ASP A 616 -0.06 -19.94 -0.90
C ASP A 616 0.65 -19.47 0.36
N LEU A 617 1.92 -19.17 0.27
CA LEU A 617 2.69 -18.65 1.40
C LEU A 617 2.52 -17.13 1.61
N GLY A 618 1.55 -16.55 0.94
CA GLY A 618 1.47 -15.13 0.82
C GLY A 618 2.51 -14.65 -0.20
N ARG A 619 2.65 -13.34 -0.31
CA ARG A 619 3.60 -12.79 -1.23
C ARG A 619 5.03 -13.03 -0.77
N SER A 620 5.78 -13.80 -1.52
CA SER A 620 7.22 -13.91 -1.35
C SER A 620 7.93 -13.01 -2.34
N CYS A 621 8.77 -12.13 -1.85
CA CYS A 621 9.49 -11.19 -2.68
C CYS A 621 10.81 -11.74 -3.21
N ALA A 622 11.39 -12.69 -2.51
CA ALA A 622 12.59 -13.38 -2.93
C ALA A 622 12.59 -14.83 -2.46
N LEU A 623 13.08 -15.69 -3.32
CA LEU A 623 13.30 -17.08 -3.04
C LEU A 623 14.79 -17.34 -2.99
N THR A 624 15.23 -18.12 -2.03
CA THR A 624 16.61 -18.56 -2.03
C THR A 624 16.68 -20.03 -1.69
N VAL A 625 17.59 -20.70 -2.33
CA VAL A 625 17.97 -22.05 -1.96
C VAL A 625 19.01 -21.91 -0.86
N THR A 626 18.93 -22.70 0.16
CA THR A 626 19.90 -22.66 1.25
C THR A 626 21.32 -22.76 0.76
N VAL A 627 22.19 -23.28 1.25
CA VAL A 627 23.57 -23.46 0.81
C VAL A 627 23.63 -23.67 -0.71
N PRO A 628 24.43 -22.92 -1.45
CA PRO A 628 24.59 -23.08 -2.89
C PRO A 628 24.80 -24.53 -3.29
N GLY A 629 24.03 -24.98 -4.27
CA GLY A 629 24.09 -26.36 -4.75
C GLY A 629 23.30 -27.38 -3.94
N GLN A 630 22.56 -26.98 -2.91
CA GLN A 630 21.62 -27.83 -2.19
C GLN A 630 20.17 -27.51 -2.56
N SER A 631 19.30 -28.50 -2.50
CA SER A 631 17.87 -28.32 -2.76
C SER A 631 17.05 -28.02 -1.50
N GLU A 632 17.57 -28.32 -0.32
CA GLU A 632 16.85 -28.17 0.95
C GLU A 632 17.82 -27.87 2.12
N PRO A 633 17.32 -27.21 3.18
CA PRO A 633 16.02 -26.55 3.29
C PRO A 633 15.98 -25.25 2.46
N VAL A 634 14.79 -24.78 2.12
CA VAL A 634 14.58 -23.53 1.42
C VAL A 634 14.09 -22.48 2.39
N TYR A 635 14.60 -21.25 2.27
CA TYR A 635 14.14 -20.14 3.07
C TYR A 635 13.47 -19.11 2.18
N ILE A 636 12.32 -18.63 2.62
CA ILE A 636 11.52 -17.68 1.88
C ILE A 636 11.14 -16.49 2.76
N VAL A 637 11.20 -15.32 2.21
CA VAL A 637 10.67 -14.13 2.86
C VAL A 637 9.17 -14.10 2.65
N ASN A 638 8.40 -14.15 3.73
CA ASN A 638 6.97 -13.98 3.70
C ASN A 638 6.63 -12.51 3.96
N GLU A 639 6.33 -11.77 2.90
CA GLU A 639 6.01 -10.34 3.00
C GLU A 639 4.73 -10.08 3.78
N MET A 640 3.78 -11.01 3.77
CA MET A 640 2.55 -10.87 4.56
C MET A 640 2.83 -10.77 6.05
N ASN A 641 3.71 -11.63 6.54
CA ASN A 641 4.06 -11.69 7.95
C ASN A 641 5.28 -10.84 8.28
N LYS A 642 6.01 -10.36 7.27
CA LYS A 642 7.35 -9.75 7.43
C LYS A 642 8.29 -10.66 8.21
N THR A 643 8.29 -11.93 7.84
CA THR A 643 9.08 -12.98 8.47
C THR A 643 9.84 -13.76 7.41
N THR A 644 10.88 -14.42 7.83
CA THR A 644 11.54 -15.46 7.03
C THR A 644 11.13 -16.81 7.54
N VAL A 645 10.65 -17.66 6.65
CA VAL A 645 10.19 -19.01 6.96
C VAL A 645 11.06 -20.04 6.27
N GLN A 646 11.20 -21.19 6.91
CA GLN A 646 11.84 -22.37 6.34
C GLN A 646 10.79 -23.25 5.70
N LEU A 647 11.08 -23.75 4.53
CA LEU A 647 10.26 -24.71 3.78
C LEU A 647 11.03 -25.99 3.52
N SER A 648 10.32 -27.11 3.45
CA SER A 648 10.77 -28.32 2.77
C SER A 648 10.09 -28.42 1.40
N VAL A 649 10.80 -29.02 0.46
CA VAL A 649 10.32 -29.26 -0.91
C VAL A 649 10.10 -30.75 -1.09
N GLY A 650 8.85 -31.16 -1.28
CA GLY A 650 8.52 -32.56 -1.56
C GLY A 650 9.02 -33.01 -2.94
N VAL A 651 9.09 -34.31 -3.13
CA VAL A 651 9.51 -34.90 -4.43
C VAL A 651 8.61 -34.52 -5.59
N ASP A 652 7.41 -34.07 -5.32
CA ASP A 652 6.45 -33.53 -6.27
C ASP A 652 6.57 -32.01 -6.45
N GLY A 653 7.57 -31.37 -5.84
CA GLY A 653 7.77 -29.92 -5.82
C GLY A 653 6.88 -29.17 -4.82
N ARG A 654 6.05 -29.88 -4.04
CA ARG A 654 5.16 -29.26 -3.07
C ARG A 654 5.95 -28.69 -1.90
N LEU A 655 5.57 -27.49 -1.50
CA LEU A 655 6.20 -26.79 -0.40
C LEU A 655 5.45 -27.03 0.90
N THR A 656 6.19 -27.25 1.97
CA THR A 656 5.65 -27.40 3.32
C THR A 656 6.37 -26.49 4.28
N GLU A 657 5.62 -25.56 4.92
CA GLU A 657 6.19 -24.66 5.91
C GLU A 657 6.67 -25.45 7.14
N GLN A 658 7.92 -25.29 7.48
CA GLN A 658 8.53 -25.92 8.66
C GLN A 658 8.50 -24.98 9.88
N GLY A 659 8.47 -23.69 9.66
CA GLY A 659 8.35 -22.69 10.70
C GLY A 659 9.03 -21.36 10.38
N ILE A 660 8.81 -20.39 11.25
CA ILE A 660 9.45 -19.08 11.16
C ILE A 660 10.84 -19.19 11.79
N ILE A 661 11.88 -18.84 11.02
CA ILE A 661 13.26 -18.82 11.51
C ILE A 661 13.73 -17.43 11.90
N CYS A 662 13.11 -16.39 11.32
CA CYS A 662 13.43 -15.00 11.62
C CYS A 662 12.15 -14.15 11.66
N PRO A 663 11.96 -13.28 12.66
CA PRO A 663 10.79 -12.39 12.75
C PRO A 663 10.87 -11.19 11.81
N TYR A 664 11.87 -11.14 10.96
CA TYR A 664 12.10 -10.10 9.97
C TYR A 664 12.16 -10.70 8.57
N GLY A 665 12.03 -9.88 7.57
CA GLY A 665 12.08 -10.23 6.16
C GLY A 665 10.97 -9.55 5.37
N GLN A 666 11.36 -8.76 4.37
CA GLN A 666 10.38 -8.06 3.54
C GLN A 666 10.63 -8.27 2.06
N TYR A 667 11.87 -8.27 1.59
CA TYR A 667 12.17 -8.30 0.17
C TYR A 667 13.06 -9.46 -0.26
N SER A 668 14.09 -9.78 0.50
CA SER A 668 15.00 -10.87 0.14
C SER A 668 15.70 -11.46 1.34
N ASN A 669 16.22 -12.64 1.16
CA ASN A 669 17.15 -13.31 2.03
C ASN A 669 18.25 -13.98 1.20
N VAL A 670 19.32 -14.32 1.81
CA VAL A 670 20.44 -15.04 1.20
C VAL A 670 21.08 -15.97 2.24
N THR A 671 21.66 -17.05 1.78
CA THR A 671 22.38 -18.00 2.63
C THR A 671 23.86 -18.01 2.26
N ASP A 672 24.72 -18.25 3.25
CA ASP A 672 26.12 -18.52 3.02
C ASP A 672 26.42 -20.04 2.94
N ALA A 673 27.67 -20.38 2.72
CA ALA A 673 28.10 -21.76 2.61
C ALA A 673 27.98 -22.56 3.94
N ASP A 674 27.91 -21.86 5.05
CA ASP A 674 27.75 -22.45 6.39
C ASP A 674 26.29 -22.63 6.78
N GLY A 675 25.36 -22.22 5.93
CA GLY A 675 23.92 -22.32 6.15
C GLY A 675 23.33 -21.17 7.00
N ASN A 676 24.07 -20.07 7.23
CA ASN A 676 23.51 -18.90 7.87
C ASN A 676 22.56 -18.18 6.91
N VAL A 677 21.47 -17.67 7.44
CA VAL A 677 20.45 -16.93 6.68
C VAL A 677 20.54 -15.45 7.01
N TYR A 678 20.78 -14.64 6.01
CA TYR A 678 20.80 -13.18 6.09
C TYR A 678 19.51 -12.63 5.53
N VAL A 679 18.88 -11.70 6.26
CA VAL A 679 17.53 -11.21 5.97
C VAL A 679 17.51 -9.70 5.90
#